data_c0d5c22ee7fd951ade3614e4d9d9c693
#
_entry.id   c0d5c22ee7fd951ade3614e4d9d9c693
#
_cell.length_a   1.000
_cell.length_b   1.000
_cell.length_c   1.000
_cell.angle_alpha   90.00
_cell.angle_beta   90.00
_cell.angle_gamma   90.00
#
_symmetry.space_group_name_H-M   'P 1'
#
loop_
_entity.id
_entity.type
_entity.pdbx_description
1 polymer ?
#
loop_
_entity_poly.entity_id
_entity_poly.type
_entity_poly.pdbx_seq_one_letter_code
_entity_poly.pdbx_strand_id
1 'polypeptide(L)'
;MGSRRAKGRRPGGYAKTPTVFQMEATECGAACLCMVLGYFGKDIPLEQMRIETGVSRDGSKAGNLMRAGKRFGLEVHGYKKGVEGLLKLPVPCILHWNFNHFVVWEGVKGKDYYINDPAMGRRKLTLEDIDSCFTGVVLCFAPAEGFTTSRKENRLSAMVAARLKGEKASVFSLMIMGIFLIVPGLVIPVFSQVFIDDILIGGNSDWMTGLLFAMIITVIYKAGFMYYRGILLLRLQNKLTLLSGYRFLFHLFRLPISFFSQRYAGDLSQRVDNNNNVSIFLTSDLAQTLLNIFVAAFYLILMFIYSPLLSAIGIFLVLLGLFVMKNTAKAISDLSMKVQMDQGKYIGGMMAGLTMTDTLKASGSENEFIGRLQGYYAKCGISEQKLGFRQEAMKAIPEVSASLIGIIVLLVGGIQVINGNMTAGMLTAFTALLTSFTQPVSELAGFIRNIQTAKADLSRVDDIMRYREDGRFEENGREDMTEKLIGDIRLENISFGYSILSEPLISGFSFDLPCGSSIAFVGASGSGKSTMSRICSGLFQPWEGEILFDGVPLQRRPREVLSSSVSTVSQNISLFSGTIRDNLTMWNKYIPDNDIVEACKDACIHDLITNKPGAYDYVLAEGGANLSGGQRQRLEIARALVTNPSVLIMDEATSALDPIIEKKIIDNIKRRGCTCIIVAHRLSAIRDCDEIIVMDKGKIVQRGTHEELKEQPGHYQRLIQTM
;
A
#
# COMPACT_ATOMS: atom_id res chain seq x y z
N MET A 1 -5.62 -33.47 -14.91
CA MET A 1 -6.36 -32.40 -15.67
C MET A 1 -5.43 -31.25 -16.11
N GLY A 2 -4.17 -31.53 -16.39
CA GLY A 2 -3.10 -30.50 -16.56
C GLY A 2 -2.65 -30.20 -18.01
N SER A 3 -3.04 -30.91 -19.02
CA SER A 3 -2.39 -30.75 -20.34
C SER A 3 -3.18 -29.98 -21.41
N ARG A 4 -4.43 -29.61 -21.16
CA ARG A 4 -5.29 -28.94 -22.19
C ARG A 4 -5.20 -27.39 -22.18
N ARG A 5 -4.58 -26.74 -21.19
CA ARG A 5 -4.48 -25.26 -21.10
C ARG A 5 -3.21 -24.67 -21.72
N ALA A 6 -2.19 -25.46 -21.99
CA ALA A 6 -0.88 -25.00 -22.45
C ALA A 6 -0.80 -24.60 -23.94
N LYS A 7 -1.81 -24.91 -24.77
CA LYS A 7 -1.83 -24.47 -26.18
C LYS A 7 -2.61 -23.15 -26.28
N GLY A 8 -1.96 -22.09 -26.76
CA GLY A 8 -2.61 -20.83 -27.12
C GLY A 8 -3.85 -21.15 -27.99
N ARG A 9 -4.99 -20.53 -27.66
CA ARG A 9 -6.24 -20.78 -28.42
C ARG A 9 -6.16 -20.19 -29.83
N ARG A 10 -6.91 -20.76 -30.73
CA ARG A 10 -7.03 -20.38 -32.16
C ARG A 10 -7.27 -18.87 -32.31
N PRO A 11 -6.80 -18.24 -33.39
CA PRO A 11 -7.13 -16.85 -33.73
C PRO A 11 -8.64 -16.59 -33.62
N GLY A 12 -9.03 -15.44 -33.04
CA GLY A 12 -10.44 -15.04 -32.88
C GLY A 12 -11.20 -15.69 -31.69
N GLY A 13 -10.51 -16.39 -30.76
CA GLY A 13 -11.12 -17.01 -29.59
C GLY A 13 -11.28 -16.04 -28.38
N TYR A 14 -11.83 -16.59 -27.28
CA TYR A 14 -11.93 -15.90 -25.98
C TYR A 14 -11.08 -16.61 -24.92
N ALA A 15 -10.20 -15.88 -24.25
CA ALA A 15 -9.33 -16.37 -23.18
C ALA A 15 -9.58 -15.60 -21.89
N LYS A 16 -10.24 -16.20 -20.91
CA LYS A 16 -10.49 -15.59 -19.62
C LYS A 16 -9.24 -15.61 -18.76
N THR A 17 -8.57 -14.46 -18.61
CA THR A 17 -7.38 -14.31 -17.74
C THR A 17 -7.77 -14.06 -16.28
N PRO A 18 -6.93 -14.42 -15.30
CA PRO A 18 -7.11 -13.96 -13.91
C PRO A 18 -6.92 -12.42 -13.88
N THR A 19 -7.76 -11.72 -13.14
CA THR A 19 -7.56 -10.27 -12.95
C THR A 19 -6.51 -10.06 -11.86
N VAL A 20 -5.47 -9.29 -12.18
CA VAL A 20 -4.45 -8.79 -11.27
C VAL A 20 -4.51 -7.27 -11.33
N PHE A 21 -4.86 -6.64 -10.22
CA PHE A 21 -4.92 -5.18 -10.17
C PHE A 21 -3.53 -4.60 -9.99
N GLN A 22 -3.26 -3.51 -10.72
CA GLN A 22 -2.08 -2.70 -10.44
C GLN A 22 -2.23 -2.02 -9.09
N MET A 23 -1.13 -1.91 -8.38
CA MET A 23 -1.08 -1.22 -7.09
C MET A 23 -0.66 0.25 -7.27
N GLU A 24 0.16 0.50 -8.29
CA GLU A 24 0.69 1.80 -8.66
C GLU A 24 0.31 2.15 -10.11
N ALA A 25 0.28 3.45 -10.44
CA ALA A 25 -0.07 3.91 -11.78
C ALA A 25 0.90 3.42 -12.86
N THR A 26 2.15 3.17 -12.50
CA THR A 26 3.25 2.77 -13.40
C THR A 26 3.35 1.26 -13.66
N GLU A 27 2.54 0.43 -13.00
CA GLU A 27 2.66 -1.04 -12.98
C GLU A 27 1.75 -1.78 -13.95
N CYS A 28 1.01 -1.05 -14.78
CA CYS A 28 0.03 -1.66 -15.69
C CYS A 28 0.65 -2.81 -16.53
N GLY A 29 1.86 -2.63 -17.05
CA GLY A 29 2.55 -3.65 -17.84
C GLY A 29 2.90 -4.89 -17.03
N ALA A 30 3.44 -4.73 -15.82
CA ALA A 30 3.78 -5.83 -14.92
C ALA A 30 2.52 -6.63 -14.53
N ALA A 31 1.44 -5.96 -14.18
CA ALA A 31 0.16 -6.58 -13.85
C ALA A 31 -0.42 -7.35 -15.05
N CYS A 32 -0.36 -6.79 -16.26
CA CYS A 32 -0.77 -7.48 -17.49
C CYS A 32 0.04 -8.77 -17.73
N LEU A 33 1.35 -8.72 -17.51
CA LEU A 33 2.19 -9.92 -17.68
C LEU A 33 1.88 -10.98 -16.62
N CYS A 34 1.59 -10.60 -15.36
CA CYS A 34 1.09 -11.51 -14.34
C CYS A 34 -0.23 -12.17 -14.75
N MET A 35 -1.17 -11.43 -15.36
CA MET A 35 -2.43 -11.98 -15.85
C MET A 35 -2.21 -13.01 -16.96
N VAL A 36 -1.29 -12.73 -17.88
CA VAL A 36 -0.94 -13.64 -18.99
C VAL A 36 -0.27 -14.91 -18.46
N LEU A 37 0.73 -14.79 -17.58
CA LEU A 37 1.38 -15.94 -16.94
C LEU A 37 0.40 -16.77 -16.12
N GLY A 38 -0.47 -16.11 -15.34
CA GLY A 38 -1.53 -16.76 -14.58
C GLY A 38 -2.52 -17.52 -15.46
N TYR A 39 -2.80 -17.04 -16.67
CA TYR A 39 -3.60 -17.77 -17.66
C TYR A 39 -2.91 -19.08 -18.11
N PHE A 40 -1.60 -19.06 -18.30
CA PHE A 40 -0.82 -20.25 -18.64
C PHE A 40 -0.51 -21.15 -17.43
N GLY A 41 -0.92 -20.75 -16.21
CA GLY A 41 -0.80 -21.56 -15.00
C GLY A 41 0.48 -21.31 -14.20
N LYS A 42 1.16 -20.18 -14.41
CA LYS A 42 2.31 -19.73 -13.62
C LYS A 42 1.90 -18.49 -12.81
N ASP A 43 1.77 -18.65 -11.51
CA ASP A 43 1.38 -17.57 -10.58
C ASP A 43 2.64 -16.88 -10.07
N ILE A 44 2.90 -15.66 -10.54
CA ILE A 44 4.03 -14.83 -10.13
C ILE A 44 3.49 -13.64 -9.36
N PRO A 45 4.04 -13.33 -8.16
CA PRO A 45 3.68 -12.13 -7.41
C PRO A 45 3.98 -10.85 -8.19
N LEU A 46 3.15 -9.82 -8.02
CA LEU A 46 3.32 -8.54 -8.71
C LEU A 46 4.65 -7.86 -8.32
N GLU A 47 5.08 -8.02 -7.08
CA GLU A 47 6.34 -7.50 -6.54
C GLU A 47 7.56 -8.03 -7.31
N GLN A 48 7.58 -9.34 -7.53
CA GLN A 48 8.63 -9.98 -8.32
C GLN A 48 8.56 -9.53 -9.78
N MET A 49 7.35 -9.47 -10.34
CA MET A 49 7.15 -9.05 -11.72
C MET A 49 7.59 -7.60 -11.95
N ARG A 50 7.42 -6.74 -10.96
CA ARG A 50 7.86 -5.33 -10.97
C ARG A 50 9.37 -5.22 -11.17
N ILE A 51 10.13 -6.02 -10.43
CA ILE A 51 11.60 -6.09 -10.54
C ILE A 51 11.98 -6.65 -11.91
N GLU A 52 11.38 -7.75 -12.32
CA GLU A 52 11.71 -8.45 -13.56
C GLU A 52 11.31 -7.68 -14.84
N THR A 53 10.34 -6.79 -14.76
CA THR A 53 9.94 -5.89 -15.86
C THR A 53 10.66 -4.55 -15.80
N GLY A 54 11.44 -4.29 -14.75
CA GLY A 54 12.18 -3.05 -14.57
C GLY A 54 11.24 -1.84 -14.54
N VAL A 55 10.12 -1.94 -13.81
CA VAL A 55 9.22 -0.79 -13.61
C VAL A 55 10.00 0.37 -13.01
N SER A 56 10.00 1.49 -13.71
CA SER A 56 10.61 2.73 -13.26
C SER A 56 9.55 3.78 -12.98
N ARG A 57 9.98 4.99 -12.63
CA ARG A 57 9.07 6.14 -12.42
C ARG A 57 8.22 6.45 -13.67
N ASP A 58 8.75 6.12 -14.86
CA ASP A 58 8.08 6.33 -16.15
C ASP A 58 7.25 5.13 -16.61
N GLY A 59 7.11 4.10 -15.77
CA GLY A 59 6.37 2.88 -16.08
C GLY A 59 7.20 1.78 -16.74
N SER A 60 6.53 0.80 -17.35
CA SER A 60 7.14 -0.33 -18.04
C SER A 60 7.21 -0.09 -19.54
N LYS A 61 8.38 -0.31 -20.13
CA LYS A 61 8.53 -0.29 -21.61
C LYS A 61 8.11 -1.63 -22.22
N ALA A 62 7.49 -1.62 -23.39
CA ALA A 62 7.08 -2.84 -24.11
C ALA A 62 8.23 -3.85 -24.30
N GLY A 63 9.45 -3.36 -24.60
CA GLY A 63 10.64 -4.19 -24.70
C GLY A 63 11.02 -4.92 -23.42
N ASN A 64 10.79 -4.28 -22.25
CA ASN A 64 11.04 -4.88 -20.94
C ASN A 64 10.03 -5.99 -20.64
N LEU A 65 8.76 -5.79 -20.98
CA LEU A 65 7.72 -6.82 -20.86
C LEU A 65 8.03 -8.05 -21.72
N MET A 66 8.54 -7.82 -22.93
CA MET A 66 8.98 -8.92 -23.80
C MET A 66 10.16 -9.69 -23.21
N ARG A 67 11.17 -9.00 -22.67
CA ARG A 67 12.34 -9.63 -22.04
C ARG A 67 11.94 -10.40 -20.78
N ALA A 68 11.11 -9.83 -19.93
CA ALA A 68 10.59 -10.50 -18.75
C ALA A 68 9.76 -11.74 -19.14
N GLY A 69 8.88 -11.65 -20.12
CA GLY A 69 8.11 -12.80 -20.61
C GLY A 69 9.00 -13.97 -21.07
N LYS A 70 10.09 -13.68 -21.79
CA LYS A 70 11.08 -14.69 -22.19
C LYS A 70 11.80 -15.34 -20.99
N ARG A 71 12.19 -14.55 -19.97
CA ARG A 71 12.79 -15.07 -18.73
C ARG A 71 11.88 -16.07 -18.00
N PHE A 72 10.56 -15.83 -18.04
CA PHE A 72 9.60 -16.73 -17.42
C PHE A 72 9.22 -17.94 -18.29
N GLY A 73 9.87 -18.11 -19.43
CA GLY A 73 9.69 -19.26 -20.32
C GLY A 73 8.55 -19.08 -21.33
N LEU A 74 8.22 -17.85 -21.71
CA LEU A 74 7.28 -17.57 -22.78
C LEU A 74 8.00 -17.23 -24.09
N GLU A 75 7.46 -17.67 -25.20
CA GLU A 75 7.75 -17.09 -26.52
C GLU A 75 6.97 -15.79 -26.68
N VAL A 76 7.67 -14.73 -27.07
CA VAL A 76 7.09 -13.38 -27.10
C VAL A 76 7.33 -12.74 -28.44
N HIS A 77 6.27 -12.25 -29.07
CA HIS A 77 6.29 -11.54 -30.34
C HIS A 77 5.55 -10.21 -30.22
N GLY A 78 6.19 -9.12 -30.68
CA GLY A 78 5.58 -7.80 -30.78
C GLY A 78 5.11 -7.51 -32.18
N TYR A 79 3.88 -6.98 -32.32
CA TYR A 79 3.30 -6.63 -33.62
C TYR A 79 2.79 -5.17 -33.58
N LYS A 80 2.81 -4.54 -34.78
CA LYS A 80 2.08 -3.31 -35.03
C LYS A 80 0.93 -3.64 -35.99
N LYS A 81 -0.31 -3.59 -35.52
CA LYS A 81 -1.52 -4.01 -36.24
C LYS A 81 -2.67 -3.05 -35.99
N GLY A 82 -3.53 -2.84 -36.98
CA GLY A 82 -4.82 -2.19 -36.77
C GLY A 82 -5.82 -3.14 -36.12
N VAL A 83 -7.03 -2.63 -35.84
CA VAL A 83 -8.09 -3.37 -35.13
C VAL A 83 -8.47 -4.67 -35.85
N GLU A 84 -8.59 -4.67 -37.18
CA GLU A 84 -8.87 -5.89 -37.96
C GLU A 84 -7.77 -6.93 -37.82
N GLY A 85 -6.51 -6.50 -37.74
CA GLY A 85 -5.37 -7.37 -37.50
C GLY A 85 -5.34 -7.96 -36.10
N LEU A 86 -5.76 -7.19 -35.08
CA LEU A 86 -5.89 -7.62 -33.68
C LEU A 86 -6.83 -8.81 -33.55
N LEU A 87 -7.95 -8.81 -34.25
CA LEU A 87 -8.96 -9.87 -34.19
C LEU A 87 -8.43 -11.24 -34.68
N LYS A 88 -7.36 -11.26 -35.47
CA LYS A 88 -6.73 -12.47 -36.00
C LYS A 88 -5.58 -13.01 -35.14
N LEU A 89 -5.19 -12.30 -34.08
CA LEU A 89 -4.07 -12.70 -33.22
C LEU A 89 -4.51 -13.71 -32.16
N PRO A 90 -3.58 -14.54 -31.66
CA PRO A 90 -3.84 -15.45 -30.55
C PRO A 90 -4.11 -14.69 -29.25
N VAL A 91 -4.99 -15.26 -28.42
CA VAL A 91 -5.35 -14.68 -27.11
C VAL A 91 -4.85 -15.57 -25.97
N PRO A 92 -4.44 -15.02 -24.82
CA PRO A 92 -4.41 -13.59 -24.47
C PRO A 92 -3.17 -12.87 -25.01
N CYS A 93 -3.29 -11.56 -25.30
CA CYS A 93 -2.17 -10.69 -25.62
C CYS A 93 -2.27 -9.36 -24.87
N ILE A 94 -1.16 -8.63 -24.73
CA ILE A 94 -1.10 -7.34 -24.08
C ILE A 94 -1.18 -6.25 -25.15
N LEU A 95 -2.09 -5.28 -24.96
CA LEU A 95 -2.26 -4.12 -25.83
C LEU A 95 -1.71 -2.89 -25.16
N HIS A 96 -1.10 -2.00 -25.95
CA HIS A 96 -0.81 -0.64 -25.54
C HIS A 96 -2.04 0.24 -25.77
N TRP A 97 -2.45 0.96 -24.75
CA TRP A 97 -3.75 1.62 -24.64
C TRP A 97 -3.59 3.09 -24.28
N ASN A 98 -4.33 4.00 -24.95
CA ASN A 98 -4.29 5.44 -24.69
C ASN A 98 -2.87 6.04 -24.59
N PHE A 99 -1.88 5.48 -25.30
CA PHE A 99 -0.47 5.90 -25.33
C PHE A 99 0.30 5.86 -24.00
N ASN A 100 -0.34 5.51 -22.89
CA ASN A 100 0.28 5.52 -21.55
C ASN A 100 -0.11 4.31 -20.67
N HIS A 101 -0.85 3.35 -21.21
CA HIS A 101 -1.39 2.24 -20.42
C HIS A 101 -1.24 0.89 -21.14
N PHE A 102 -1.25 -0.22 -20.39
CA PHE A 102 -1.29 -1.57 -20.92
C PHE A 102 -2.52 -2.30 -20.40
N VAL A 103 -3.19 -3.05 -21.27
CA VAL A 103 -4.35 -3.89 -20.95
C VAL A 103 -4.21 -5.27 -21.59
N VAL A 104 -4.86 -6.28 -21.03
CA VAL A 104 -4.87 -7.64 -21.60
C VAL A 104 -6.10 -7.80 -22.50
N TRP A 105 -5.87 -8.13 -23.75
CA TRP A 105 -6.89 -8.53 -24.70
C TRP A 105 -7.29 -9.98 -24.46
N GLU A 106 -8.55 -10.21 -24.07
CA GLU A 106 -9.13 -11.54 -23.84
C GLU A 106 -9.84 -12.10 -25.07
N GLY A 107 -10.07 -11.30 -26.11
CA GLY A 107 -10.70 -11.72 -27.34
C GLY A 107 -12.18 -11.41 -27.46
N VAL A 108 -12.85 -12.16 -28.33
CA VAL A 108 -14.26 -11.96 -28.69
C VAL A 108 -15.10 -13.12 -28.16
N LYS A 109 -16.24 -12.83 -27.56
CA LYS A 109 -17.23 -13.82 -27.12
C LYS A 109 -18.60 -13.43 -27.63
N GLY A 110 -19.07 -14.11 -28.69
CA GLY A 110 -20.27 -13.73 -29.42
C GLY A 110 -20.06 -12.44 -30.20
N LYS A 111 -20.82 -11.39 -29.88
CA LYS A 111 -20.71 -10.03 -30.45
C LYS A 111 -19.90 -9.06 -29.59
N ASP A 112 -19.41 -9.49 -28.43
CA ASP A 112 -18.81 -8.65 -27.41
C ASP A 112 -17.29 -8.78 -27.37
N TYR A 113 -16.59 -7.67 -27.23
CA TYR A 113 -15.16 -7.54 -27.11
C TYR A 113 -14.74 -7.43 -25.63
N TYR A 114 -13.75 -8.19 -25.20
CA TYR A 114 -13.34 -8.23 -23.81
C TYR A 114 -11.87 -7.87 -23.63
N ILE A 115 -11.63 -6.94 -22.70
CA ILE A 115 -10.30 -6.65 -22.15
C ILE A 115 -10.29 -6.90 -20.63
N ASN A 116 -9.11 -7.21 -20.10
CA ASN A 116 -8.86 -7.23 -18.67
C ASN A 116 -7.87 -6.12 -18.36
N ASP A 117 -8.39 -5.04 -17.80
CA ASP A 117 -7.66 -3.81 -17.48
C ASP A 117 -7.10 -3.92 -16.06
N PRO A 118 -5.79 -3.77 -15.84
CA PRO A 118 -5.21 -3.83 -14.50
C PRO A 118 -5.68 -2.71 -13.56
N ALA A 119 -6.17 -1.60 -14.10
CA ALA A 119 -6.72 -0.50 -13.30
C ALA A 119 -8.21 -0.68 -13.00
N MET A 120 -8.98 -1.23 -13.95
CA MET A 120 -10.45 -1.25 -13.88
C MET A 120 -11.05 -2.67 -13.82
N GLY A 121 -10.23 -3.71 -13.98
CA GLY A 121 -10.70 -5.08 -14.09
C GLY A 121 -11.24 -5.41 -15.49
N ARG A 122 -11.99 -6.52 -15.57
CA ARG A 122 -12.53 -6.99 -16.86
C ARG A 122 -13.63 -6.07 -17.36
N ARG A 123 -13.50 -5.64 -18.64
CA ARG A 123 -14.46 -4.74 -19.30
C ARG A 123 -14.94 -5.34 -20.61
N LYS A 124 -16.21 -5.06 -20.92
CA LYS A 124 -16.84 -5.28 -22.21
C LYS A 124 -16.77 -3.96 -22.98
N LEU A 125 -16.32 -3.99 -24.21
CA LEU A 125 -16.11 -2.85 -25.09
C LEU A 125 -16.87 -3.00 -26.39
N THR A 126 -17.11 -1.88 -27.06
CA THR A 126 -17.55 -1.80 -28.46
C THR A 126 -16.33 -1.76 -29.39
N LEU A 127 -16.53 -1.93 -30.68
CA LEU A 127 -15.46 -1.79 -31.66
C LEU A 127 -14.92 -0.36 -31.74
N GLU A 128 -15.81 0.62 -31.57
CA GLU A 128 -15.46 2.04 -31.53
C GLU A 128 -14.59 2.41 -30.32
N ASP A 129 -14.89 1.82 -29.15
CA ASP A 129 -14.06 1.99 -27.95
C ASP A 129 -12.62 1.45 -28.17
N ILE A 130 -12.51 0.34 -28.89
CA ILE A 130 -11.20 -0.26 -29.21
C ILE A 130 -10.43 0.64 -30.18
N ASP A 131 -11.08 1.09 -31.24
CA ASP A 131 -10.44 1.91 -32.27
C ASP A 131 -9.97 3.26 -31.73
N SER A 132 -10.72 3.85 -30.82
CA SER A 132 -10.36 5.13 -30.19
C SER A 132 -9.19 5.05 -29.22
N CYS A 133 -8.98 3.91 -28.55
CA CYS A 133 -8.01 3.77 -27.46
C CYS A 133 -6.78 2.91 -27.81
N PHE A 134 -6.89 2.01 -28.79
CA PHE A 134 -5.83 1.09 -29.19
C PHE A 134 -4.77 1.81 -30.02
N THR A 135 -3.51 1.74 -29.61
CA THR A 135 -2.40 2.45 -30.27
C THR A 135 -1.74 1.65 -31.41
N GLY A 136 -2.21 0.46 -31.66
CA GLY A 136 -1.67 -0.43 -32.69
C GLY A 136 -0.56 -1.39 -32.20
N VAL A 137 -0.05 -1.24 -30.99
CA VAL A 137 1.01 -2.12 -30.44
C VAL A 137 0.42 -3.29 -29.67
N VAL A 138 0.80 -4.53 -30.07
CA VAL A 138 0.34 -5.79 -29.47
C VAL A 138 1.53 -6.65 -29.10
N LEU A 139 1.53 -7.21 -27.90
CA LEU A 139 2.49 -8.19 -27.42
C LEU A 139 1.77 -9.54 -27.26
N CYS A 140 2.14 -10.52 -28.05
CA CYS A 140 1.59 -11.87 -28.00
C CYS A 140 2.53 -12.81 -27.25
N PHE A 141 1.96 -13.70 -26.46
CA PHE A 141 2.68 -14.63 -25.59
C PHE A 141 2.19 -16.06 -25.81
N ALA A 142 3.14 -16.99 -25.88
CA ALA A 142 2.87 -18.42 -25.92
C ALA A 142 3.85 -19.16 -25.00
N PRO A 143 3.47 -20.29 -24.39
CA PRO A 143 4.41 -21.09 -23.61
C PRO A 143 5.51 -21.65 -24.53
N ALA A 144 6.79 -21.46 -24.14
CA ALA A 144 7.93 -22.08 -24.82
C ALA A 144 8.09 -23.57 -24.41
N GLU A 145 8.92 -24.29 -25.13
CA GLU A 145 9.31 -25.66 -24.73
C GLU A 145 10.02 -25.62 -23.38
N GLY A 146 9.51 -26.41 -22.41
CA GLY A 146 10.02 -26.39 -21.03
C GLY A 146 9.33 -25.42 -20.06
N PHE A 147 8.23 -24.76 -20.47
CA PHE A 147 7.46 -23.90 -19.57
C PHE A 147 6.94 -24.64 -18.33
N THR A 148 7.33 -24.19 -17.14
CA THR A 148 6.93 -24.78 -15.86
C THR A 148 5.74 -24.03 -15.26
N THR A 149 4.72 -24.78 -14.82
CA THR A 149 3.57 -24.21 -14.10
C THR A 149 3.86 -24.15 -12.61
N SER A 150 3.42 -23.09 -11.94
CA SER A 150 3.46 -22.96 -10.46
C SER A 150 2.04 -23.00 -9.91
N ARG A 151 1.86 -23.70 -8.76
CA ARG A 151 0.55 -23.79 -8.12
C ARG A 151 0.30 -22.53 -7.32
N LYS A 152 -0.91 -21.99 -7.44
CA LYS A 152 -1.36 -20.87 -6.61
C LYS A 152 -1.40 -21.28 -5.14
N GLU A 153 -0.55 -20.74 -4.31
CA GLU A 153 -0.61 -20.94 -2.87
C GLU A 153 -1.85 -20.25 -2.29
N ASN A 154 -2.51 -20.90 -1.34
CA ASN A 154 -3.61 -20.29 -0.57
C ASN A 154 -3.03 -19.34 0.49
N ARG A 155 -2.57 -18.18 0.02
CA ARG A 155 -1.82 -17.19 0.82
C ARG A 155 -2.65 -16.60 1.96
N LEU A 156 -3.96 -16.44 1.75
CA LEU A 156 -4.87 -15.86 2.74
C LEU A 156 -4.85 -16.61 4.08
N SER A 157 -4.99 -17.95 4.03
CA SER A 157 -5.02 -18.75 5.25
C SER A 157 -3.68 -18.72 6.00
N ALA A 158 -2.56 -18.73 5.27
CA ALA A 158 -1.23 -18.64 5.87
C ALA A 158 -1.00 -17.27 6.54
N MET A 159 -1.41 -16.18 5.89
CA MET A 159 -1.25 -14.82 6.42
C MET A 159 -2.15 -14.56 7.63
N VAL A 160 -3.39 -15.06 7.59
CA VAL A 160 -4.32 -15.03 8.72
C VAL A 160 -3.75 -15.83 9.89
N ALA A 161 -3.26 -17.04 9.65
CA ALA A 161 -2.65 -17.89 10.68
C ALA A 161 -1.40 -17.26 11.30
N ALA A 162 -0.56 -16.61 10.49
CA ALA A 162 0.63 -15.91 10.97
C ALA A 162 0.30 -14.73 11.90
N ARG A 163 -0.76 -13.97 11.60
CA ARG A 163 -1.19 -12.83 12.41
C ARG A 163 -1.89 -13.25 13.71
N LEU A 164 -2.61 -14.36 13.70
CA LEU A 164 -3.28 -14.93 14.87
C LEU A 164 -2.35 -15.83 15.71
N LYS A 165 -1.10 -16.03 15.27
CA LYS A 165 -0.12 -16.82 16.00
C LYS A 165 0.21 -16.14 17.36
N GLY A 166 -0.11 -16.82 18.45
CA GLY A 166 0.03 -16.29 19.82
C GLY A 166 -1.28 -15.82 20.46
N GLU A 167 -2.34 -15.59 19.70
CA GLU A 167 -3.64 -15.11 20.22
C GLU A 167 -4.73 -16.21 20.30
N LYS A 168 -4.33 -17.48 20.24
CA LYS A 168 -5.25 -18.64 20.29
C LYS A 168 -6.13 -18.64 21.52
N ALA A 169 -5.59 -18.28 22.68
CA ALA A 169 -6.34 -18.21 23.94
C ALA A 169 -7.42 -17.14 23.93
N SER A 170 -7.11 -15.95 23.37
CA SER A 170 -8.06 -14.84 23.25
C SER A 170 -9.21 -15.20 22.30
N VAL A 171 -8.90 -15.80 21.15
CA VAL A 171 -9.92 -16.27 20.20
C VAL A 171 -10.77 -17.37 20.81
N PHE A 172 -10.16 -18.32 21.52
CA PHE A 172 -10.89 -19.39 22.22
C PHE A 172 -11.82 -18.85 23.30
N SER A 173 -11.37 -17.87 24.10
CA SER A 173 -12.20 -17.20 25.10
C SER A 173 -13.40 -16.51 24.48
N LEU A 174 -13.24 -15.84 23.32
CA LEU A 174 -14.35 -15.22 22.58
C LEU A 174 -15.36 -16.27 22.09
N MET A 175 -14.88 -17.44 21.62
CA MET A 175 -15.77 -18.53 21.21
C MET A 175 -16.56 -19.09 22.40
N ILE A 176 -15.92 -19.32 23.54
CA ILE A 176 -16.59 -19.76 24.77
C ILE A 176 -17.68 -18.77 25.18
N MET A 177 -17.35 -17.45 25.22
CA MET A 177 -18.35 -16.43 25.55
C MET A 177 -19.54 -16.42 24.57
N GLY A 178 -19.23 -16.68 23.28
CA GLY A 178 -20.26 -16.85 22.27
C GLY A 178 -21.18 -18.04 22.53
N ILE A 179 -20.65 -19.19 22.96
CA ILE A 179 -21.41 -20.37 23.32
C ILE A 179 -22.31 -20.07 24.51
N PHE A 180 -21.84 -19.38 25.55
CA PHE A 180 -22.68 -18.98 26.69
C PHE A 180 -23.82 -18.06 26.26
N LEU A 181 -23.67 -17.25 25.21
CA LEU A 181 -24.74 -16.42 24.65
C LEU A 181 -25.81 -17.22 23.88
N ILE A 182 -25.54 -18.49 23.53
CA ILE A 182 -26.56 -19.36 22.94
C ILE A 182 -27.66 -19.71 23.98
N VAL A 183 -27.29 -19.85 25.26
CA VAL A 183 -28.23 -20.24 26.34
C VAL A 183 -29.43 -19.29 26.41
N PRO A 184 -29.31 -17.97 26.52
CA PRO A 184 -30.47 -17.06 26.45
C PRO A 184 -31.29 -17.19 25.18
N GLY A 185 -30.60 -17.42 24.04
CA GLY A 185 -31.26 -17.62 22.75
C GLY A 185 -32.16 -18.85 22.69
N LEU A 186 -31.87 -19.87 23.55
CA LEU A 186 -32.68 -21.07 23.74
C LEU A 186 -33.86 -20.85 24.67
N VAL A 187 -33.56 -20.21 25.79
CA VAL A 187 -34.51 -20.11 26.91
C VAL A 187 -35.62 -19.11 26.57
N ILE A 188 -35.34 -18.04 25.82
CA ILE A 188 -36.35 -17.03 25.45
C ILE A 188 -37.54 -17.64 24.66
N PRO A 189 -37.35 -18.46 23.61
CA PRO A 189 -38.44 -19.13 22.91
C PRO A 189 -39.25 -20.07 23.82
N VAL A 190 -38.59 -20.79 24.75
CA VAL A 190 -39.27 -21.65 25.72
C VAL A 190 -40.15 -20.85 26.68
N PHE A 191 -39.69 -19.65 27.10
CA PHE A 191 -40.55 -18.76 27.92
C PHE A 191 -41.82 -18.37 27.18
N SER A 192 -41.73 -18.07 25.87
CA SER A 192 -42.93 -17.76 25.08
C SER A 192 -43.88 -18.95 24.98
N GLN A 193 -43.34 -20.16 24.86
CA GLN A 193 -44.12 -21.39 24.83
C GLN A 193 -44.83 -21.62 26.16
N VAL A 194 -44.10 -21.62 27.28
CA VAL A 194 -44.67 -21.81 28.63
C VAL A 194 -45.72 -20.75 28.96
N PHE A 195 -45.47 -19.50 28.59
CA PHE A 195 -46.42 -18.41 28.80
C PHE A 195 -47.75 -18.65 28.07
N ILE A 196 -47.72 -19.09 26.82
CA ILE A 196 -48.92 -19.27 26.00
C ILE A 196 -49.62 -20.58 26.38
N ASP A 197 -48.87 -21.70 26.42
CA ASP A 197 -49.49 -23.02 26.60
C ASP A 197 -49.92 -23.28 28.04
N ASP A 198 -49.05 -22.99 29.05
CA ASP A 198 -49.29 -23.36 30.43
C ASP A 198 -50.01 -22.26 31.23
N ILE A 199 -49.65 -20.97 31.03
CA ILE A 199 -50.23 -19.88 31.80
C ILE A 199 -51.50 -19.37 31.13
N LEU A 200 -51.48 -19.04 29.83
CA LEU A 200 -52.59 -18.38 29.16
C LEU A 200 -53.72 -19.38 28.82
N ILE A 201 -53.39 -20.52 28.22
CA ILE A 201 -54.34 -21.56 27.81
C ILE A 201 -54.62 -22.49 28.94
N GLY A 202 -53.57 -22.94 29.67
CA GLY A 202 -53.69 -23.86 30.80
C GLY A 202 -54.27 -23.26 32.11
N GLY A 203 -54.32 -21.90 32.20
CA GLY A 203 -54.89 -21.20 33.38
C GLY A 203 -54.00 -21.22 34.62
N ASN A 204 -52.74 -21.66 34.54
CA ASN A 204 -51.85 -21.82 35.71
C ASN A 204 -51.18 -20.46 36.07
N SER A 205 -51.96 -19.54 36.66
CA SER A 205 -51.50 -18.20 37.05
C SER A 205 -50.33 -18.19 38.04
N ASP A 206 -50.19 -19.23 38.86
CA ASP A 206 -49.17 -19.37 39.89
C ASP A 206 -47.73 -19.42 39.27
N TRP A 207 -47.60 -19.87 38.03
CA TRP A 207 -46.34 -19.96 37.34
C TRP A 207 -45.83 -18.61 36.81
N MET A 208 -46.70 -17.57 36.76
CA MET A 208 -46.39 -16.24 36.24
C MET A 208 -45.20 -15.60 36.95
N THR A 209 -45.18 -15.63 38.29
CA THR A 209 -44.16 -15.03 39.10
C THR A 209 -42.77 -15.68 38.86
N GLY A 210 -42.76 -17.03 38.84
CA GLY A 210 -41.53 -17.78 38.55
C GLY A 210 -40.99 -17.53 37.15
N LEU A 211 -41.87 -17.46 36.15
CA LEU A 211 -41.47 -17.15 34.76
C LEU A 211 -40.88 -15.76 34.64
N LEU A 212 -41.49 -14.74 35.27
CA LEU A 212 -40.96 -13.36 35.27
C LEU A 212 -39.55 -13.29 35.89
N PHE A 213 -39.32 -13.95 37.03
CA PHE A 213 -38.00 -14.04 37.64
C PHE A 213 -36.98 -14.69 36.70
N ALA A 214 -37.33 -15.80 36.04
CA ALA A 214 -36.46 -16.49 35.10
C ALA A 214 -36.14 -15.60 33.89
N MET A 215 -37.13 -14.85 33.38
CA MET A 215 -36.90 -13.87 32.28
C MET A 215 -35.93 -12.77 32.69
N ILE A 216 -36.11 -12.16 33.87
CA ILE A 216 -35.21 -11.10 34.39
C ILE A 216 -33.79 -11.63 34.55
N ILE A 217 -33.61 -12.81 35.15
CA ILE A 217 -32.28 -13.44 35.29
C ILE A 217 -31.65 -13.69 33.94
N THR A 218 -32.41 -14.16 32.96
CA THR A 218 -31.92 -14.41 31.59
C THR A 218 -31.47 -13.12 30.89
N VAL A 219 -32.20 -12.01 31.08
CA VAL A 219 -31.84 -10.71 30.54
C VAL A 219 -30.55 -10.21 31.18
N ILE A 220 -30.40 -10.28 32.50
CA ILE A 220 -29.20 -9.88 33.24
C ILE A 220 -27.99 -10.74 32.77
N TYR A 221 -28.19 -12.06 32.68
CA TYR A 221 -27.19 -12.99 32.18
C TYR A 221 -26.73 -12.60 30.76
N LYS A 222 -27.67 -12.40 29.83
CA LYS A 222 -27.41 -12.01 28.45
C LYS A 222 -26.61 -10.69 28.37
N ALA A 223 -27.06 -9.69 29.14
CA ALA A 223 -26.42 -8.38 29.19
C ALA A 223 -24.96 -8.47 29.70
N GLY A 224 -24.73 -9.21 30.79
CA GLY A 224 -23.42 -9.41 31.38
C GLY A 224 -22.43 -10.10 30.42
N PHE A 225 -22.86 -11.21 29.82
CA PHE A 225 -22.02 -11.94 28.87
C PHE A 225 -21.77 -11.12 27.58
N MET A 226 -22.77 -10.39 27.10
CA MET A 226 -22.62 -9.53 25.92
C MET A 226 -21.62 -8.38 26.17
N TYR A 227 -21.70 -7.75 27.35
CA TYR A 227 -20.79 -6.70 27.79
C TYR A 227 -19.34 -7.22 27.90
N TYR A 228 -19.15 -8.35 28.60
CA TYR A 228 -17.84 -8.95 28.81
C TYR A 228 -17.21 -9.40 27.49
N ARG A 229 -17.99 -10.02 26.60
CA ARG A 229 -17.56 -10.38 25.24
C ARG A 229 -17.13 -9.16 24.44
N GLY A 230 -17.88 -8.05 24.54
CA GLY A 230 -17.53 -6.78 23.89
C GLY A 230 -16.16 -6.25 24.33
N ILE A 231 -15.89 -6.28 25.65
CA ILE A 231 -14.57 -5.89 26.19
C ILE A 231 -13.45 -6.78 25.67
N LEU A 232 -13.64 -8.10 25.66
CA LEU A 232 -12.63 -9.04 25.15
C LEU A 232 -12.33 -8.79 23.67
N LEU A 233 -13.37 -8.57 22.88
CA LEU A 233 -13.24 -8.26 21.44
C LEU A 233 -12.45 -6.97 21.22
N LEU A 234 -12.79 -5.89 21.92
CA LEU A 234 -12.10 -4.61 21.84
C LEU A 234 -10.61 -4.72 22.25
N ARG A 235 -10.33 -5.46 23.34
CA ARG A 235 -8.94 -5.69 23.79
C ARG A 235 -8.13 -6.46 22.74
N LEU A 236 -8.69 -7.50 22.16
CA LEU A 236 -8.03 -8.28 21.12
C LEU A 236 -7.80 -7.44 19.86
N GLN A 237 -8.82 -6.66 19.44
CA GLN A 237 -8.73 -5.77 18.29
C GLN A 237 -7.62 -4.73 18.48
N ASN A 238 -7.63 -4.00 19.60
CA ASN A 238 -6.61 -2.99 19.88
C ASN A 238 -5.20 -3.60 19.93
N LYS A 239 -5.05 -4.75 20.58
CA LYS A 239 -3.76 -5.45 20.66
C LYS A 239 -3.24 -5.82 19.27
N LEU A 240 -4.07 -6.43 18.42
CA LEU A 240 -3.67 -6.81 17.06
C LEU A 240 -3.40 -5.58 16.17
N THR A 241 -4.20 -4.53 16.29
CA THR A 241 -3.99 -3.28 15.55
C THR A 241 -2.66 -2.64 15.92
N LEU A 242 -2.35 -2.52 17.21
CA LEU A 242 -1.08 -1.93 17.67
C LEU A 242 0.13 -2.79 17.26
N LEU A 243 0.09 -4.10 17.48
CA LEU A 243 1.20 -4.99 17.13
C LEU A 243 1.43 -5.08 15.63
N SER A 244 0.36 -5.19 14.84
CA SER A 244 0.48 -5.24 13.37
C SER A 244 0.90 -3.89 12.80
N GLY A 245 0.40 -2.78 13.35
CA GLY A 245 0.79 -1.43 12.99
C GLY A 245 2.26 -1.16 13.25
N TYR A 246 2.74 -1.52 14.46
CA TYR A 246 4.15 -1.40 14.81
C TYR A 246 5.05 -2.22 13.87
N ARG A 247 4.73 -3.50 13.65
CA ARG A 247 5.52 -4.36 12.74
C ARG A 247 5.53 -3.83 11.31
N PHE A 248 4.40 -3.34 10.85
CA PHE A 248 4.27 -2.77 9.51
C PHE A 248 5.12 -1.52 9.35
N LEU A 249 5.01 -0.55 10.27
CA LEU A 249 5.79 0.68 10.24
C LEU A 249 7.28 0.41 10.41
N PHE A 250 7.64 -0.48 11.33
CA PHE A 250 9.02 -0.87 11.55
C PHE A 250 9.66 -1.49 10.29
N HIS A 251 8.94 -2.36 9.59
CA HIS A 251 9.40 -2.92 8.32
C HIS A 251 9.42 -1.85 7.21
N LEU A 252 8.39 -1.01 7.11
CA LEU A 252 8.30 0.05 6.12
C LEU A 252 9.53 0.98 6.15
N PHE A 253 9.93 1.45 7.34
CA PHE A 253 11.08 2.34 7.48
C PHE A 253 12.45 1.65 7.31
N ARG A 254 12.47 0.34 7.20
CA ARG A 254 13.66 -0.45 6.86
C ARG A 254 13.80 -0.75 5.37
N LEU A 255 12.83 -0.35 4.56
CA LEU A 255 12.89 -0.56 3.12
C LEU A 255 13.90 0.37 2.44
N PRO A 256 14.51 -0.05 1.31
CA PRO A 256 15.48 0.77 0.59
C PRO A 256 14.83 2.02 0.00
N ILE A 257 15.62 3.08 -0.16
CA ILE A 257 15.14 4.37 -0.69
C ILE A 257 14.52 4.25 -2.08
N SER A 258 14.96 3.28 -2.88
CA SER A 258 14.39 2.97 -4.20
C SER A 258 12.91 2.60 -4.14
N PHE A 259 12.46 2.01 -3.03
CA PHE A 259 11.06 1.71 -2.77
C PHE A 259 10.23 2.99 -2.66
N PHE A 260 10.72 3.98 -1.89
CA PHE A 260 10.03 5.25 -1.66
C PHE A 260 10.06 6.17 -2.88
N SER A 261 11.12 6.12 -3.69
CA SER A 261 11.25 6.97 -4.89
C SER A 261 10.23 6.65 -5.98
N GLN A 262 9.61 5.48 -5.93
CA GLN A 262 8.61 5.01 -6.90
C GLN A 262 7.16 5.17 -6.42
N ARG A 263 6.94 5.63 -5.17
CA ARG A 263 5.62 5.67 -4.53
C ARG A 263 5.30 7.04 -3.96
N TYR A 264 4.01 7.36 -3.96
CA TYR A 264 3.51 8.57 -3.32
C TYR A 264 3.30 8.35 -1.82
N ALA A 265 3.64 9.34 -1.00
CA ALA A 265 3.46 9.27 0.46
C ALA A 265 2.00 9.01 0.86
N GLY A 266 1.03 9.58 0.12
CA GLY A 266 -0.39 9.35 0.35
C GLY A 266 -0.83 7.90 0.14
N ASP A 267 -0.25 7.18 -0.85
CA ASP A 267 -0.53 5.74 -1.04
C ASP A 267 0.03 4.91 0.12
N LEU A 268 1.23 5.24 0.59
CA LEU A 268 1.83 4.56 1.75
C LEU A 268 1.01 4.78 3.03
N SER A 269 0.49 5.99 3.25
CA SER A 269 -0.42 6.29 4.36
C SER A 269 -1.69 5.44 4.29
N GLN A 270 -2.30 5.32 3.10
CA GLN A 270 -3.47 4.46 2.89
C GLN A 270 -3.20 2.98 3.23
N ARG A 271 -1.96 2.50 3.06
CA ARG A 271 -1.60 1.11 3.40
C ARG A 271 -1.52 0.87 4.91
N VAL A 272 -1.25 1.92 5.70
CA VAL A 272 -1.37 1.86 7.17
C VAL A 272 -2.84 1.62 7.55
N ASP A 273 -3.76 2.35 6.92
CA ASP A 273 -5.21 2.17 7.14
C ASP A 273 -5.68 0.78 6.67
N ASN A 274 -5.20 0.30 5.53
CA ASN A 274 -5.49 -1.06 5.07
C ASN A 274 -5.02 -2.11 6.08
N ASN A 275 -3.86 -1.92 6.74
CA ASN A 275 -3.39 -2.83 7.80
C ASN A 275 -4.31 -2.81 9.03
N ASN A 276 -4.86 -1.65 9.40
CA ASN A 276 -5.85 -1.53 10.47
C ASN A 276 -7.15 -2.25 10.09
N ASN A 277 -7.64 -2.07 8.86
CA ASN A 277 -8.83 -2.75 8.34
C ASN A 277 -8.67 -4.28 8.36
N VAL A 278 -7.49 -4.78 7.99
CA VAL A 278 -7.20 -6.22 8.10
C VAL A 278 -7.26 -6.70 9.55
N SER A 279 -6.75 -5.93 10.50
CA SER A 279 -6.82 -6.28 11.92
C SER A 279 -8.26 -6.32 12.44
N ILE A 280 -9.09 -5.36 12.03
CA ILE A 280 -10.53 -5.31 12.34
C ILE A 280 -11.24 -6.53 11.74
N PHE A 281 -10.98 -6.83 10.46
CA PHE A 281 -11.56 -8.00 9.80
C PHE A 281 -11.23 -9.31 10.52
N LEU A 282 -10.00 -9.49 10.97
CA LEU A 282 -9.57 -10.70 11.65
C LEU A 282 -10.19 -10.87 13.03
N THR A 283 -10.39 -9.77 13.76
CA THR A 283 -10.90 -9.81 15.14
C THR A 283 -12.41 -9.75 15.21
N SER A 284 -13.02 -8.86 14.42
CA SER A 284 -14.48 -8.64 14.44
C SER A 284 -15.18 -9.59 13.48
N ASP A 285 -14.90 -9.48 12.18
CA ASP A 285 -15.70 -10.17 11.17
C ASP A 285 -15.50 -11.70 11.17
N LEU A 286 -14.22 -12.14 11.26
CA LEU A 286 -13.91 -13.57 11.25
C LEU A 286 -14.40 -14.26 12.52
N ALA A 287 -14.13 -13.68 13.71
CA ALA A 287 -14.54 -14.26 14.97
C ALA A 287 -16.08 -14.29 15.10
N GLN A 288 -16.76 -13.20 14.71
CA GLN A 288 -18.21 -13.14 14.68
C GLN A 288 -18.81 -14.18 13.72
N THR A 289 -18.20 -14.34 12.54
CA THR A 289 -18.67 -15.29 11.53
C THR A 289 -18.53 -16.74 12.01
N LEU A 290 -17.40 -17.09 12.62
CA LEU A 290 -17.21 -18.42 13.20
C LEU A 290 -18.29 -18.70 14.27
N LEU A 291 -18.55 -17.73 15.13
CA LEU A 291 -19.60 -17.84 16.13
C LEU A 291 -20.97 -18.00 15.48
N ASN A 292 -21.30 -17.20 14.49
CA ASN A 292 -22.58 -17.24 13.78
C ASN A 292 -22.84 -18.60 13.12
N ILE A 293 -21.79 -19.26 12.62
CA ILE A 293 -21.92 -20.64 12.09
C ILE A 293 -22.32 -21.61 13.20
N PHE A 294 -21.70 -21.54 14.38
CA PHE A 294 -22.06 -22.40 15.52
C PHE A 294 -23.46 -22.11 16.00
N VAL A 295 -23.83 -20.84 16.15
CA VAL A 295 -25.15 -20.42 16.59
C VAL A 295 -26.23 -20.87 15.60
N ALA A 296 -26.01 -20.68 14.29
CA ALA A 296 -26.92 -21.10 13.25
C ALA A 296 -27.12 -22.63 13.24
N ALA A 297 -26.01 -23.40 13.33
CA ALA A 297 -26.07 -24.85 13.39
C ALA A 297 -26.88 -25.35 14.62
N PHE A 298 -26.72 -24.70 15.76
CA PHE A 298 -27.41 -25.03 16.98
C PHE A 298 -28.92 -24.72 16.88
N TYR A 299 -29.30 -23.53 16.40
CA TYR A 299 -30.71 -23.21 16.17
C TYR A 299 -31.38 -24.13 15.16
N LEU A 300 -30.63 -24.53 14.14
CA LEU A 300 -31.12 -25.48 13.14
C LEU A 300 -31.48 -26.83 13.75
N ILE A 301 -30.66 -27.37 14.64
CA ILE A 301 -30.94 -28.62 15.36
C ILE A 301 -32.22 -28.50 16.18
N LEU A 302 -32.38 -27.37 16.89
CA LEU A 302 -33.58 -27.15 17.70
C LEU A 302 -34.85 -27.02 16.86
N MET A 303 -34.79 -26.27 15.76
CA MET A 303 -35.91 -26.13 14.83
C MET A 303 -36.36 -27.50 14.31
N PHE A 304 -35.43 -28.43 14.01
CA PHE A 304 -35.78 -29.79 13.62
C PHE A 304 -36.48 -30.60 14.73
N ILE A 305 -36.14 -30.35 16.01
CA ILE A 305 -36.80 -30.99 17.17
C ILE A 305 -38.25 -30.51 17.31
N TYR A 306 -38.52 -29.21 17.06
CA TYR A 306 -39.86 -28.64 17.15
C TYR A 306 -40.77 -29.07 15.99
N SER A 307 -40.33 -28.95 14.76
CA SER A 307 -41.09 -29.38 13.57
C SER A 307 -40.15 -29.59 12.38
N PRO A 308 -39.89 -30.83 11.92
CA PRO A 308 -39.06 -31.14 10.76
C PRO A 308 -39.60 -30.50 9.47
N LEU A 309 -40.91 -30.45 9.29
CA LEU A 309 -41.53 -29.90 8.07
C LEU A 309 -41.32 -28.39 7.98
N LEU A 310 -41.59 -27.63 9.03
CA LEU A 310 -41.42 -26.20 9.06
C LEU A 310 -39.94 -25.82 8.93
N SER A 311 -39.05 -26.61 9.55
CA SER A 311 -37.58 -26.42 9.43
C SER A 311 -37.09 -26.59 8.01
N ALA A 312 -37.55 -27.64 7.31
CA ALA A 312 -37.18 -27.87 5.91
C ALA A 312 -37.63 -26.72 4.99
N ILE A 313 -38.85 -26.21 5.19
CA ILE A 313 -39.38 -25.05 4.44
C ILE A 313 -38.53 -23.79 4.73
N GLY A 314 -38.29 -23.49 6.02
CA GLY A 314 -37.51 -22.33 6.45
C GLY A 314 -36.08 -22.35 5.87
N ILE A 315 -35.42 -23.50 5.95
CA ILE A 315 -34.05 -23.67 5.38
C ILE A 315 -34.05 -23.48 3.86
N PHE A 316 -35.01 -24.07 3.15
CA PHE A 316 -35.12 -23.92 1.71
C PHE A 316 -35.23 -22.45 1.29
N LEU A 317 -36.06 -21.67 1.95
CA LEU A 317 -36.24 -20.24 1.67
C LEU A 317 -35.01 -19.41 2.01
N VAL A 318 -34.33 -19.72 3.13
CA VAL A 318 -33.07 -19.07 3.50
C VAL A 318 -31.97 -19.37 2.45
N LEU A 319 -31.84 -20.61 2.02
CA LEU A 319 -30.87 -20.99 0.99
C LEU A 319 -31.17 -20.33 -0.37
N LEU A 320 -32.45 -20.19 -0.73
CA LEU A 320 -32.89 -19.45 -1.89
C LEU A 320 -32.47 -17.97 -1.82
N GLY A 321 -32.67 -17.33 -0.67
CA GLY A 321 -32.22 -15.96 -0.40
C GLY A 321 -30.70 -15.81 -0.55
N LEU A 322 -29.92 -16.72 0.04
CA LEU A 322 -28.46 -16.75 -0.10
C LEU A 322 -28.00 -16.94 -1.55
N PHE A 323 -28.69 -17.78 -2.32
CA PHE A 323 -28.39 -17.98 -3.74
C PHE A 323 -28.59 -16.70 -4.56
N VAL A 324 -29.68 -15.98 -4.33
CA VAL A 324 -29.95 -14.68 -4.96
C VAL A 324 -28.89 -13.66 -4.58
N MET A 325 -28.54 -13.57 -3.29
CA MET A 325 -27.50 -12.68 -2.79
C MET A 325 -26.13 -12.96 -3.42
N LYS A 326 -25.72 -14.23 -3.56
CA LYS A 326 -24.47 -14.63 -4.18
C LYS A 326 -24.35 -14.15 -5.62
N ASN A 327 -25.44 -14.22 -6.40
CA ASN A 327 -25.44 -13.75 -7.80
C ASN A 327 -25.32 -12.22 -7.91
N THR A 328 -25.87 -11.50 -6.94
CA THR A 328 -25.81 -10.02 -6.90
C THR A 328 -24.48 -9.48 -6.34
N ALA A 329 -23.83 -10.22 -5.43
CA ALA A 329 -22.61 -9.80 -4.74
C ALA A 329 -21.45 -9.45 -5.70
N LYS A 330 -21.34 -10.14 -6.83
CA LYS A 330 -20.29 -9.87 -7.82
C LYS A 330 -20.46 -8.49 -8.48
N ALA A 331 -21.68 -8.13 -8.84
CA ALA A 331 -21.98 -6.82 -9.45
C ALA A 331 -21.71 -5.66 -8.46
N ILE A 332 -21.98 -5.90 -7.16
CA ILE A 332 -21.68 -4.93 -6.09
C ILE A 332 -20.17 -4.75 -5.94
N SER A 333 -19.39 -5.84 -5.98
CA SER A 333 -17.92 -5.77 -5.90
C SER A 333 -17.33 -4.95 -7.04
N ASP A 334 -17.79 -5.18 -8.28
CA ASP A 334 -17.32 -4.45 -9.46
C ASP A 334 -17.67 -2.96 -9.38
N LEU A 335 -18.89 -2.61 -8.91
CA LEU A 335 -19.31 -1.23 -8.69
C LEU A 335 -18.56 -0.55 -7.54
N SER A 336 -18.28 -1.26 -6.45
CA SER A 336 -17.52 -0.74 -5.32
C SER A 336 -16.09 -0.35 -5.74
N MET A 337 -15.44 -1.17 -6.56
CA MET A 337 -14.13 -0.82 -7.14
C MET A 337 -14.20 0.46 -7.99
N LYS A 338 -15.27 0.60 -8.79
CA LYS A 338 -15.47 1.81 -9.60
C LYS A 338 -15.63 3.05 -8.74
N VAL A 339 -16.42 2.97 -7.66
CA VAL A 339 -16.60 4.08 -6.70
C VAL A 339 -15.25 4.47 -6.08
N GLN A 340 -14.45 3.50 -5.61
CA GLN A 340 -13.14 3.78 -5.03
C GLN A 340 -12.20 4.48 -6.02
N MET A 341 -12.25 4.09 -7.29
CA MET A 341 -11.45 4.72 -8.34
C MET A 341 -11.90 6.15 -8.64
N ASP A 342 -13.22 6.38 -8.75
CA ASP A 342 -13.77 7.72 -9.01
C ASP A 342 -13.51 8.64 -7.80
N GLN A 343 -13.62 8.13 -6.58
CA GLN A 343 -13.24 8.81 -5.33
C GLN A 343 -11.75 9.16 -5.30
N GLY A 344 -10.87 8.23 -5.69
CA GLY A 344 -9.43 8.48 -5.77
C GLY A 344 -9.09 9.61 -6.74
N LYS A 345 -9.76 9.69 -7.90
CA LYS A 345 -9.60 10.80 -8.85
C LYS A 345 -10.06 12.14 -8.29
N TYR A 346 -11.21 12.14 -7.58
CA TYR A 346 -11.73 13.35 -6.94
C TYR A 346 -10.79 13.85 -5.85
N ILE A 347 -10.38 12.98 -4.92
CA ILE A 347 -9.46 13.33 -3.82
C ILE A 347 -8.10 13.76 -4.36
N GLY A 348 -7.55 13.04 -5.34
CA GLY A 348 -6.29 13.41 -5.99
C GLY A 348 -6.37 14.77 -6.69
N GLY A 349 -7.47 15.05 -7.38
CA GLY A 349 -7.71 16.37 -7.99
C GLY A 349 -7.83 17.48 -6.94
N MET A 350 -8.54 17.24 -5.84
CA MET A 350 -8.68 18.19 -4.74
C MET A 350 -7.34 18.50 -4.08
N MET A 351 -6.54 17.48 -3.77
CA MET A 351 -5.21 17.65 -3.18
C MET A 351 -4.26 18.41 -4.11
N ALA A 352 -4.28 18.11 -5.41
CA ALA A 352 -3.50 18.84 -6.40
C ALA A 352 -3.88 20.33 -6.42
N GLY A 353 -5.18 20.65 -6.37
CA GLY A 353 -5.64 22.03 -6.31
C GLY A 353 -5.22 22.77 -5.04
N LEU A 354 -5.32 22.11 -3.89
CA LEU A 354 -4.88 22.69 -2.62
C LEU A 354 -3.35 22.95 -2.61
N THR A 355 -2.57 22.04 -3.17
CA THR A 355 -1.11 22.22 -3.29
C THR A 355 -0.74 23.35 -4.26
N MET A 356 -1.57 23.60 -5.29
CA MET A 356 -1.34 24.62 -6.31
C MET A 356 -2.19 25.89 -6.10
N THR A 357 -2.70 26.11 -4.89
CA THR A 357 -3.62 27.22 -4.59
C THR A 357 -3.04 28.58 -4.99
N ASP A 358 -1.74 28.80 -4.73
CA ASP A 358 -1.06 30.06 -5.09
C ASP A 358 -1.08 30.27 -6.61
N THR A 359 -0.81 29.22 -7.38
CA THR A 359 -0.83 29.27 -8.85
C THR A 359 -2.25 29.53 -9.39
N LEU A 360 -3.26 28.84 -8.82
CA LEU A 360 -4.67 29.01 -9.21
C LEU A 360 -5.14 30.45 -8.94
N LYS A 361 -4.79 31.00 -7.77
CA LYS A 361 -5.10 32.39 -7.41
C LYS A 361 -4.36 33.39 -8.28
N ALA A 362 -3.09 33.17 -8.54
CA ALA A 362 -2.28 34.06 -9.37
C ALA A 362 -2.75 34.07 -10.84
N SER A 363 -3.27 32.95 -11.33
CA SER A 363 -3.79 32.83 -12.69
C SER A 363 -5.28 33.20 -12.85
N GLY A 364 -6.02 33.36 -11.72
CA GLY A 364 -7.47 33.61 -11.74
C GLY A 364 -8.29 32.44 -12.28
N SER A 365 -7.77 31.19 -12.19
CA SER A 365 -8.35 30.00 -12.80
C SER A 365 -9.16 29.15 -11.82
N GLU A 366 -9.63 29.73 -10.71
CA GLU A 366 -10.35 29.00 -9.66
C GLU A 366 -11.67 28.39 -10.20
N ASN A 367 -12.40 29.15 -11.02
CA ASN A 367 -13.71 28.72 -11.53
C ASN A 367 -13.56 27.52 -12.49
N GLU A 368 -12.56 27.54 -13.38
CA GLU A 368 -12.28 26.46 -14.31
C GLU A 368 -11.84 25.20 -13.54
N PHE A 369 -11.00 25.38 -12.53
CA PHE A 369 -10.58 24.27 -11.68
C PHE A 369 -11.74 23.67 -10.88
N ILE A 370 -12.58 24.52 -10.26
CA ILE A 370 -13.79 24.09 -9.54
C ILE A 370 -14.73 23.36 -10.49
N GLY A 371 -14.96 23.86 -11.69
CA GLY A 371 -15.79 23.21 -12.71
C GLY A 371 -15.30 21.81 -13.07
N ARG A 372 -13.97 21.64 -13.21
CA ARG A 372 -13.35 20.33 -13.44
C ARG A 372 -13.49 19.39 -12.23
N LEU A 373 -13.31 19.92 -11.03
CA LEU A 373 -13.45 19.16 -9.78
C LEU A 373 -14.89 18.70 -9.56
N GLN A 374 -15.88 19.58 -9.85
CA GLN A 374 -17.29 19.23 -9.82
C GLN A 374 -17.63 18.09 -10.79
N GLY A 375 -16.99 18.06 -11.96
CA GLY A 375 -17.12 16.94 -12.90
C GLY A 375 -16.66 15.60 -12.32
N TYR A 376 -15.56 15.57 -11.56
CA TYR A 376 -15.13 14.38 -10.84
C TYR A 376 -16.07 14.01 -9.70
N TYR A 377 -16.54 15.00 -8.95
CA TYR A 377 -17.49 14.80 -7.85
C TYR A 377 -18.83 14.25 -8.35
N ALA A 378 -19.36 14.79 -9.44
CA ALA A 378 -20.58 14.29 -10.06
C ALA A 378 -20.43 12.82 -10.53
N LYS A 379 -19.30 12.45 -11.12
CA LYS A 379 -19.03 11.06 -11.50
C LYS A 379 -18.97 10.14 -10.27
N CYS A 380 -18.35 10.60 -9.18
CA CYS A 380 -18.31 9.88 -7.91
C CYS A 380 -19.75 9.66 -7.40
N GLY A 381 -20.58 10.71 -7.31
CA GLY A 381 -21.96 10.62 -6.86
C GLY A 381 -22.82 9.68 -7.71
N ILE A 382 -22.67 9.71 -9.05
CA ILE A 382 -23.37 8.77 -9.95
C ILE A 382 -22.94 7.32 -9.67
N SER A 383 -21.66 7.08 -9.45
CA SER A 383 -21.14 5.74 -9.16
C SER A 383 -21.59 5.26 -7.78
N GLU A 384 -21.58 6.11 -6.77
CA GLU A 384 -22.11 5.85 -5.42
C GLU A 384 -23.61 5.55 -5.45
N GLN A 385 -24.39 6.34 -6.20
CA GLN A 385 -25.82 6.11 -6.33
C GLN A 385 -26.12 4.75 -6.97
N LYS A 386 -25.40 4.38 -8.04
CA LYS A 386 -25.55 3.06 -8.69
C LYS A 386 -25.18 1.92 -7.73
N LEU A 387 -24.15 2.09 -6.94
CA LEU A 387 -23.75 1.14 -5.90
C LEU A 387 -24.83 1.05 -4.82
N GLY A 388 -25.29 2.20 -4.31
CA GLY A 388 -26.32 2.30 -3.28
C GLY A 388 -27.61 1.57 -3.68
N PHE A 389 -28.13 1.79 -4.89
CA PHE A 389 -29.29 1.06 -5.39
C PHE A 389 -29.10 -0.46 -5.36
N ARG A 390 -27.92 -0.96 -5.73
CA ARG A 390 -27.63 -2.41 -5.69
C ARG A 390 -27.47 -2.93 -4.27
N GLN A 391 -26.91 -2.12 -3.38
CA GLN A 391 -26.75 -2.48 -1.97
C GLN A 391 -28.09 -2.52 -1.24
N GLU A 392 -28.96 -1.53 -1.47
CA GLU A 392 -30.30 -1.51 -0.87
C GLU A 392 -31.19 -2.67 -1.38
N ALA A 393 -31.14 -2.93 -2.70
CA ALA A 393 -31.82 -4.11 -3.25
C ALA A 393 -31.31 -5.42 -2.62
N MET A 394 -30.01 -5.52 -2.34
CA MET A 394 -29.43 -6.70 -1.67
C MET A 394 -29.81 -6.78 -0.19
N LYS A 395 -29.94 -5.66 0.53
CA LYS A 395 -30.42 -5.63 1.92
C LYS A 395 -31.90 -6.02 2.04
N ALA A 396 -32.72 -5.68 1.05
CA ALA A 396 -34.14 -6.04 1.03
C ALA A 396 -34.36 -7.56 0.90
N ILE A 397 -33.41 -8.32 0.30
CA ILE A 397 -33.58 -9.77 0.10
C ILE A 397 -33.78 -10.54 1.41
N PRO A 398 -32.94 -10.39 2.47
CA PRO A 398 -33.15 -11.06 3.74
C PRO A 398 -34.46 -10.64 4.42
N GLU A 399 -34.85 -9.36 4.38
CA GLU A 399 -36.08 -8.85 5.00
C GLU A 399 -37.32 -9.41 4.32
N VAL A 400 -37.34 -9.40 2.97
CA VAL A 400 -38.46 -10.01 2.21
C VAL A 400 -38.48 -11.52 2.42
N SER A 401 -37.34 -12.20 2.46
CA SER A 401 -37.27 -13.63 2.76
C SER A 401 -37.79 -13.93 4.15
N ALA A 402 -37.40 -13.17 5.19
CA ALA A 402 -37.85 -13.34 6.54
C ALA A 402 -39.39 -13.14 6.66
N SER A 403 -39.93 -12.12 5.98
CA SER A 403 -41.38 -11.88 5.95
C SER A 403 -42.14 -13.02 5.25
N LEU A 404 -41.65 -13.50 4.11
CA LEU A 404 -42.23 -14.65 3.41
C LEU A 404 -42.19 -15.92 4.28
N ILE A 405 -41.08 -16.18 4.94
CA ILE A 405 -40.90 -17.30 5.86
C ILE A 405 -41.91 -17.19 7.01
N GLY A 406 -42.06 -16.00 7.61
CA GLY A 406 -43.01 -15.73 8.67
C GLY A 406 -44.44 -16.05 8.26
N ILE A 407 -44.88 -15.61 7.09
CA ILE A 407 -46.19 -15.88 6.52
C ILE A 407 -46.41 -17.40 6.31
N ILE A 408 -45.47 -18.08 5.69
CA ILE A 408 -45.57 -19.51 5.37
C ILE A 408 -45.58 -20.34 6.69
N VAL A 409 -44.73 -20.00 7.65
CA VAL A 409 -44.69 -20.67 8.97
C VAL A 409 -45.97 -20.45 9.72
N LEU A 410 -46.55 -19.25 9.67
CA LEU A 410 -47.86 -18.99 10.31
C LEU A 410 -48.99 -19.81 9.66
N LEU A 411 -49.03 -19.88 8.32
CA LEU A 411 -50.04 -20.64 7.60
C LEU A 411 -49.89 -22.16 7.83
N VAL A 412 -48.71 -22.72 7.55
CA VAL A 412 -48.47 -24.17 7.66
C VAL A 412 -48.46 -24.60 9.12
N GLY A 413 -47.85 -23.81 10.00
CA GLY A 413 -47.85 -24.05 11.46
C GLY A 413 -49.23 -23.91 12.07
N GLY A 414 -50.03 -22.92 11.64
CA GLY A 414 -51.43 -22.77 12.03
C GLY A 414 -52.28 -23.98 11.66
N ILE A 415 -52.09 -24.54 10.45
CA ILE A 415 -52.76 -25.80 10.06
C ILE A 415 -52.32 -26.95 10.97
N GLN A 416 -51.05 -27.05 11.35
CA GLN A 416 -50.56 -28.08 12.29
C GLN A 416 -51.16 -27.91 13.69
N VAL A 417 -51.38 -26.66 14.14
CA VAL A 417 -52.03 -26.38 15.42
C VAL A 417 -53.51 -26.80 15.37
N ILE A 418 -54.24 -26.48 14.29
CA ILE A 418 -55.63 -26.88 14.09
C ILE A 418 -55.75 -28.42 14.06
N ASN A 419 -54.79 -29.11 13.46
CA ASN A 419 -54.76 -30.57 13.40
C ASN A 419 -54.27 -31.24 14.70
N GLY A 420 -53.95 -30.48 15.75
CA GLY A 420 -53.47 -31.00 17.04
C GLY A 420 -52.04 -31.53 17.05
N ASN A 421 -51.25 -31.33 15.97
CA ASN A 421 -49.88 -31.81 15.89
C ASN A 421 -48.87 -30.85 16.53
N MET A 422 -49.28 -29.64 16.92
CA MET A 422 -48.46 -28.60 17.50
C MET A 422 -49.30 -27.69 18.40
N THR A 423 -48.71 -27.14 19.48
CA THR A 423 -49.42 -26.16 20.33
C THR A 423 -49.21 -24.74 19.79
N ALA A 424 -50.06 -23.78 20.22
CA ALA A 424 -49.91 -22.38 19.87
C ALA A 424 -48.60 -21.79 20.42
N GLY A 425 -48.19 -22.19 21.62
CA GLY A 425 -46.92 -21.82 22.21
C GLY A 425 -45.73 -22.42 21.47
N MET A 426 -45.80 -23.66 20.98
CA MET A 426 -44.76 -24.24 20.12
C MET A 426 -44.59 -23.47 18.80
N LEU A 427 -45.69 -23.00 18.17
CA LEU A 427 -45.63 -22.20 16.96
C LEU A 427 -44.95 -20.86 17.20
N THR A 428 -45.24 -20.18 18.29
CA THR A 428 -44.60 -18.92 18.65
C THR A 428 -43.13 -19.11 19.01
N ALA A 429 -42.78 -20.17 19.74
CA ALA A 429 -41.40 -20.53 20.02
C ALA A 429 -40.60 -20.85 18.72
N PHE A 430 -41.21 -21.56 17.78
CA PHE A 430 -40.64 -21.85 16.50
C PHE A 430 -40.36 -20.57 15.66
N THR A 431 -41.30 -19.61 15.65
CA THR A 431 -41.09 -18.33 14.94
C THR A 431 -39.95 -17.50 15.56
N ALA A 432 -39.82 -17.52 16.89
CA ALA A 432 -38.71 -16.89 17.60
C ALA A 432 -37.36 -17.56 17.30
N LEU A 433 -37.33 -18.91 17.27
CA LEU A 433 -36.13 -19.67 16.86
C LEU A 433 -35.74 -19.39 15.39
N LEU A 434 -36.71 -19.32 14.50
CA LEU A 434 -36.50 -19.04 13.08
C LEU A 434 -35.90 -17.64 12.88
N THR A 435 -36.38 -16.63 13.58
CA THR A 435 -35.85 -15.28 13.59
C THR A 435 -34.38 -15.27 14.07
N SER A 436 -34.14 -15.98 15.19
CA SER A 436 -32.81 -16.15 15.77
C SER A 436 -31.83 -16.91 14.85
N PHE A 437 -32.31 -17.81 14.00
CA PHE A 437 -31.54 -18.52 12.96
C PHE A 437 -31.26 -17.65 11.74
N THR A 438 -32.24 -16.84 11.30
CA THR A 438 -32.13 -16.04 10.09
C THR A 438 -31.07 -14.92 10.22
N GLN A 439 -30.93 -14.34 11.43
CA GLN A 439 -29.98 -13.26 11.68
C GLN A 439 -28.51 -13.67 11.42
N PRO A 440 -27.95 -14.73 12.06
CA PRO A 440 -26.59 -15.20 11.80
C PRO A 440 -26.35 -15.55 10.33
N VAL A 441 -27.34 -16.12 9.65
CA VAL A 441 -27.24 -16.48 8.23
C VAL A 441 -27.16 -15.23 7.35
N SER A 442 -27.90 -14.19 7.67
CA SER A 442 -27.81 -12.89 6.96
C SER A 442 -26.45 -12.22 7.15
N GLU A 443 -25.86 -12.33 8.34
CA GLU A 443 -24.52 -11.82 8.63
C GLU A 443 -23.42 -12.58 7.86
N LEU A 444 -23.58 -13.89 7.61
CA LEU A 444 -22.70 -14.68 6.75
C LEU A 444 -22.64 -14.12 5.31
N ALA A 445 -23.74 -13.64 4.80
CA ALA A 445 -23.76 -13.01 3.47
C ALA A 445 -22.97 -11.67 3.44
N GLY A 446 -23.04 -10.89 4.51
CA GLY A 446 -22.19 -9.70 4.70
C GLY A 446 -20.70 -10.04 4.74
N PHE A 447 -20.34 -11.13 5.42
CA PHE A 447 -18.98 -11.60 5.54
C PHE A 447 -18.34 -11.97 4.19
N ILE A 448 -19.10 -12.56 3.24
CA ILE A 448 -18.59 -12.86 1.88
C ILE A 448 -18.10 -11.58 1.17
N ARG A 449 -18.76 -10.45 1.40
CA ARG A 449 -18.35 -9.15 0.88
C ARG A 449 -17.09 -8.65 1.59
N ASN A 450 -17.05 -8.74 2.92
CA ASN A 450 -15.93 -8.27 3.73
C ASN A 450 -14.64 -9.06 3.45
N ILE A 451 -14.74 -10.36 3.14
CA ILE A 451 -13.60 -11.17 2.65
C ILE A 451 -12.95 -10.57 1.40
N GLN A 452 -13.76 -10.06 0.46
CA GLN A 452 -13.22 -9.50 -0.80
C GLN A 452 -12.41 -8.23 -0.51
N THR A 453 -12.95 -7.33 0.33
CA THR A 453 -12.26 -6.11 0.74
C THR A 453 -11.00 -6.44 1.55
N ALA A 454 -11.12 -7.30 2.56
CA ALA A 454 -9.99 -7.73 3.37
C ALA A 454 -8.88 -8.41 2.54
N LYS A 455 -9.26 -9.14 1.50
CA LYS A 455 -8.29 -9.73 0.57
C LYS A 455 -7.53 -8.67 -0.22
N ALA A 456 -8.19 -7.61 -0.66
CA ALA A 456 -7.55 -6.51 -1.35
C ALA A 456 -6.60 -5.75 -0.41
N ASP A 457 -7.07 -5.41 0.79
CA ASP A 457 -6.27 -4.72 1.81
C ASP A 457 -5.06 -5.56 2.23
N LEU A 458 -5.29 -6.85 2.48
CA LEU A 458 -4.24 -7.79 2.85
C LEU A 458 -3.18 -7.92 1.75
N SER A 459 -3.59 -7.95 0.48
CA SER A 459 -2.67 -8.00 -0.66
C SER A 459 -1.78 -6.75 -0.74
N ARG A 460 -2.34 -5.57 -0.46
CA ARG A 460 -1.59 -4.30 -0.44
C ARG A 460 -0.59 -4.22 0.71
N VAL A 461 -0.97 -4.72 1.88
CA VAL A 461 -0.08 -4.80 3.05
C VAL A 461 1.03 -5.83 2.82
N ASP A 462 0.69 -6.99 2.25
CA ASP A 462 1.64 -8.06 1.95
C ASP A 462 2.69 -7.65 0.91
N ASP A 463 2.32 -6.82 -0.07
CA ASP A 463 3.24 -6.21 -1.03
C ASP A 463 4.41 -5.52 -0.33
N ILE A 464 4.13 -4.72 0.70
CA ILE A 464 5.18 -4.04 1.48
C ILE A 464 5.95 -5.03 2.35
N MET A 465 5.26 -5.91 3.07
CA MET A 465 5.88 -6.84 4.03
C MET A 465 6.80 -7.88 3.39
N ARG A 466 6.70 -8.10 2.10
CA ARG A 466 7.58 -9.01 1.33
C ARG A 466 8.75 -8.32 0.68
N TYR A 467 8.70 -7.00 0.59
CA TYR A 467 9.82 -6.27 0.01
C TYR A 467 11.04 -6.49 0.91
N ARG A 468 12.18 -6.81 0.30
CA ARG A 468 13.42 -7.04 1.05
C ARG A 468 13.85 -5.77 1.76
N GLU A 469 14.20 -5.89 3.04
CA GLU A 469 14.78 -4.79 3.81
C GLU A 469 16.08 -4.30 3.16
N ASP A 470 16.44 -3.06 3.42
CA ASP A 470 17.71 -2.48 2.96
C ASP A 470 18.87 -3.27 3.56
N GLY A 471 19.84 -3.64 2.73
CA GLY A 471 21.03 -4.36 3.16
C GLY A 471 21.81 -3.70 4.30
N ARG A 472 21.61 -2.39 4.51
CA ARG A 472 22.15 -1.65 5.66
C ARG A 472 21.57 -2.08 7.02
N PHE A 473 20.52 -2.90 7.06
CA PHE A 473 19.97 -3.49 8.28
C PHE A 473 20.37 -4.95 8.47
N GLU A 474 21.07 -5.57 7.51
CA GLU A 474 21.61 -6.93 7.65
C GLU A 474 22.87 -6.88 8.54
N GLU A 475 22.88 -7.63 9.65
CA GLU A 475 23.99 -7.66 10.61
C GLU A 475 25.09 -8.67 10.23
N ASN A 476 24.77 -9.63 9.37
CA ASN A 476 25.70 -10.71 9.01
C ASN A 476 26.88 -10.21 8.15
N GLY A 477 28.09 -10.46 8.61
CA GLY A 477 29.32 -10.16 7.86
C GLY A 477 29.87 -8.75 8.04
N ARG A 478 29.37 -7.98 9.03
CA ARG A 478 29.91 -6.67 9.41
C ARG A 478 31.05 -6.80 10.40
N GLU A 479 31.93 -5.81 10.34
CA GLU A 479 33.03 -5.71 11.31
C GLU A 479 32.49 -5.27 12.68
N ASP A 480 33.07 -5.76 13.73
CA ASP A 480 32.82 -5.31 15.12
C ASP A 480 33.65 -4.05 15.36
N MET A 481 33.11 -2.90 14.92
CA MET A 481 33.74 -1.59 15.00
C MET A 481 32.79 -0.60 15.66
N THR A 482 33.30 0.16 16.63
CA THR A 482 32.55 1.19 17.36
C THR A 482 33.08 2.61 17.10
N GLU A 483 34.30 2.73 16.58
CA GLU A 483 34.93 4.01 16.30
C GLU A 483 34.39 4.64 15.01
N LYS A 484 34.36 6.00 14.97
CA LYS A 484 34.00 6.73 13.77
C LYS A 484 35.00 6.49 12.64
N LEU A 485 34.52 6.63 11.41
CA LEU A 485 35.38 6.62 10.25
C LEU A 485 36.41 7.77 10.29
N ILE A 486 37.57 7.56 9.71
CA ILE A 486 38.57 8.61 9.49
C ILE A 486 38.11 9.57 8.40
N GLY A 487 37.54 9.03 7.32
CA GLY A 487 36.88 9.80 6.26
C GLY A 487 37.51 9.65 4.88
N ASP A 488 38.38 8.64 4.65
CA ASP A 488 38.85 8.30 3.31
C ASP A 488 37.72 7.65 2.50
N ILE A 489 37.50 8.12 1.26
CA ILE A 489 36.47 7.57 0.38
C ILE A 489 37.11 7.20 -0.96
N ARG A 490 36.90 5.93 -1.36
CA ARG A 490 37.31 5.45 -2.68
C ARG A 490 36.14 4.78 -3.39
N LEU A 491 35.90 5.16 -4.62
CA LEU A 491 34.95 4.50 -5.51
C LEU A 491 35.73 3.80 -6.63
N GLU A 492 35.43 2.52 -6.84
CA GLU A 492 36.13 1.70 -7.84
C GLU A 492 35.10 1.16 -8.85
N ASN A 493 35.20 1.62 -10.10
CA ASN A 493 34.44 1.14 -11.26
C ASN A 493 32.92 1.09 -11.05
N ILE A 494 32.35 2.13 -10.46
CA ILE A 494 30.92 2.20 -10.11
C ILE A 494 30.07 2.28 -11.37
N SER A 495 29.13 1.35 -11.49
CA SER A 495 28.04 1.38 -12.47
C SER A 495 26.69 1.34 -11.77
N PHE A 496 25.76 2.22 -12.16
CA PHE A 496 24.44 2.33 -11.53
C PHE A 496 23.39 2.83 -12.53
N GLY A 497 22.15 2.37 -12.34
CA GLY A 497 20.97 2.87 -13.03
C GLY A 497 19.69 2.58 -12.23
N TYR A 498 18.59 3.24 -12.60
CA TYR A 498 17.30 3.06 -11.92
C TYR A 498 16.54 1.79 -12.32
N SER A 499 16.95 1.14 -13.43
CA SER A 499 16.36 -0.11 -13.90
C SER A 499 17.44 -0.99 -14.50
N ILE A 500 17.64 -2.19 -13.96
CA ILE A 500 18.64 -3.19 -14.40
C ILE A 500 18.46 -3.56 -15.89
N LEU A 501 17.27 -3.33 -16.46
CA LEU A 501 16.98 -3.60 -17.87
C LEU A 501 17.29 -2.44 -18.81
N SER A 502 17.68 -1.30 -18.27
CA SER A 502 18.09 -0.11 -19.04
C SER A 502 19.63 0.00 -19.03
N GLU A 503 20.17 0.80 -19.94
CA GLU A 503 21.58 1.18 -19.88
C GLU A 503 21.87 1.89 -18.53
N PRO A 504 23.02 1.66 -17.92
CA PRO A 504 23.41 2.33 -16.70
C PRO A 504 23.44 3.84 -16.88
N LEU A 505 22.92 4.59 -15.91
CA LEU A 505 23.02 6.05 -15.89
C LEU A 505 24.46 6.49 -15.61
N ILE A 506 25.15 5.76 -14.75
CA ILE A 506 26.54 5.97 -14.38
C ILE A 506 27.28 4.70 -14.76
N SER A 507 28.42 4.81 -15.45
CA SER A 507 29.20 3.66 -15.88
C SER A 507 30.71 3.89 -15.74
N GLY A 508 31.39 2.96 -15.04
CA GLY A 508 32.83 2.96 -14.87
C GLY A 508 33.37 4.17 -14.08
N PHE A 509 32.60 4.68 -13.11
CA PHE A 509 32.97 5.89 -12.37
C PHE A 509 33.91 5.54 -11.21
N SER A 510 35.09 6.19 -11.18
CA SER A 510 36.09 5.95 -10.13
C SER A 510 36.73 7.28 -9.68
N PHE A 511 36.90 7.45 -8.38
CA PHE A 511 37.67 8.51 -7.76
C PHE A 511 38.18 8.11 -6.37
N ASP A 512 39.18 8.85 -5.90
CA ASP A 512 39.81 8.71 -4.60
C ASP A 512 39.75 10.06 -3.88
N LEU A 513 39.23 10.13 -2.68
CA LEU A 513 39.07 11.34 -1.88
C LEU A 513 39.69 11.14 -0.50
N PRO A 514 40.88 11.63 -0.26
CA PRO A 514 41.55 11.52 1.04
C PRO A 514 40.80 12.25 2.16
N CYS A 515 41.03 11.81 3.39
CA CYS A 515 40.47 12.44 4.58
C CYS A 515 40.72 13.95 4.62
N GLY A 516 39.72 14.74 4.94
CA GLY A 516 39.76 16.19 5.04
C GLY A 516 39.80 16.94 3.72
N SER A 517 39.83 16.23 2.58
CA SER A 517 39.79 16.84 1.22
C SER A 517 38.37 17.09 0.76
N SER A 518 38.23 17.96 -0.23
CA SER A 518 36.94 18.37 -0.80
C SER A 518 36.87 18.10 -2.31
N ILE A 519 35.78 17.47 -2.77
CA ILE A 519 35.51 17.23 -4.18
C ILE A 519 34.19 17.84 -4.60
N ALA A 520 34.16 18.46 -5.78
CA ALA A 520 32.94 19.02 -6.34
C ALA A 520 32.49 18.27 -7.59
N PHE A 521 31.21 17.87 -7.66
CA PHE A 521 30.56 17.36 -8.86
C PHE A 521 29.81 18.47 -9.58
N VAL A 522 30.21 18.75 -10.83
CA VAL A 522 29.59 19.76 -11.67
C VAL A 522 29.16 19.18 -13.02
N GLY A 523 28.20 19.82 -13.68
CA GLY A 523 27.68 19.34 -14.96
C GLY A 523 26.26 19.82 -15.22
N ALA A 524 25.74 19.56 -16.41
CA ALA A 524 24.40 19.92 -16.82
C ALA A 524 23.32 19.19 -15.94
N SER A 525 22.07 19.68 -15.95
CA SER A 525 20.97 18.98 -15.32
C SER A 525 20.82 17.59 -15.97
N GLY A 526 20.60 16.56 -15.14
CA GLY A 526 20.49 15.17 -15.61
C GLY A 526 21.81 14.45 -15.87
N SER A 527 22.98 15.07 -15.60
CA SER A 527 24.30 14.42 -15.79
C SER A 527 24.61 13.32 -14.76
N GLY A 528 23.80 13.17 -13.69
CA GLY A 528 23.95 12.11 -12.68
C GLY A 528 24.54 12.56 -11.34
N LYS A 529 24.77 13.87 -11.10
CA LYS A 529 25.38 14.42 -9.87
C LYS A 529 24.67 13.98 -8.58
N SER A 530 23.39 14.25 -8.47
CA SER A 530 22.61 13.88 -7.27
C SER A 530 22.46 12.35 -7.12
N THR A 531 22.55 11.60 -8.22
CA THR A 531 22.62 10.14 -8.16
C THR A 531 23.94 9.70 -7.55
N MET A 532 25.04 10.33 -7.93
CA MET A 532 26.37 10.06 -7.37
C MET A 532 26.42 10.41 -5.87
N SER A 533 25.88 11.56 -5.46
CA SER A 533 25.74 11.93 -4.06
C SER A 533 25.03 10.84 -3.23
N ARG A 534 23.93 10.28 -3.75
CA ARG A 534 23.20 9.19 -3.10
C ARG A 534 23.94 7.85 -3.10
N ILE A 535 24.78 7.59 -4.09
CA ILE A 535 25.67 6.43 -4.11
C ILE A 535 26.77 6.60 -3.04
N CYS A 536 27.43 7.75 -2.99
CA CYS A 536 28.45 8.06 -1.99
C CYS A 536 27.92 8.00 -0.55
N SER A 537 26.63 8.38 -0.34
CA SER A 537 25.99 8.26 0.97
C SER A 537 25.53 6.85 1.33
N GLY A 538 25.70 5.88 0.42
CA GLY A 538 25.23 4.50 0.59
C GLY A 538 23.71 4.34 0.52
N LEU A 539 22.96 5.37 0.08
CA LEU A 539 21.51 5.28 -0.14
C LEU A 539 21.17 4.42 -1.37
N PHE A 540 22.02 4.46 -2.40
CA PHE A 540 21.93 3.59 -3.56
C PHE A 540 23.09 2.61 -3.59
N GLN A 541 22.80 1.35 -3.85
CA GLN A 541 23.82 0.32 -4.05
C GLN A 541 24.19 0.25 -5.53
N PRO A 542 25.48 0.31 -5.89
CA PRO A 542 25.93 0.17 -7.29
C PRO A 542 25.61 -1.24 -7.82
N TRP A 543 25.44 -1.35 -9.14
CA TRP A 543 25.26 -2.63 -9.82
C TRP A 543 26.59 -3.37 -9.96
N GLU A 544 27.68 -2.58 -10.22
CA GLU A 544 29.04 -3.03 -10.37
C GLU A 544 29.97 -2.07 -9.64
N GLY A 545 31.13 -2.56 -9.21
CA GLY A 545 32.13 -1.80 -8.47
C GLY A 545 31.86 -1.77 -6.96
N GLU A 546 32.75 -1.15 -6.22
CA GLU A 546 32.72 -1.06 -4.77
C GLU A 546 32.93 0.37 -4.27
N ILE A 547 32.29 0.68 -3.15
CA ILE A 547 32.49 1.91 -2.38
C ILE A 547 33.24 1.54 -1.13
N LEU A 548 34.41 2.11 -0.94
CA LEU A 548 35.30 1.86 0.18
C LEU A 548 35.31 3.09 1.10
N PHE A 549 35.12 2.87 2.39
CA PHE A 549 35.37 3.85 3.44
C PHE A 549 36.52 3.39 4.30
N ASP A 550 37.56 4.18 4.41
CA ASP A 550 38.81 3.82 5.09
C ASP A 550 39.35 2.44 4.63
N GLY A 551 39.31 2.19 3.31
CA GLY A 551 39.78 0.95 2.69
C GLY A 551 38.88 -0.27 2.83
N VAL A 552 37.72 -0.17 3.49
CA VAL A 552 36.80 -1.29 3.72
C VAL A 552 35.48 -1.05 2.99
N PRO A 553 34.91 -2.07 2.30
CA PRO A 553 33.63 -1.94 1.60
C PRO A 553 32.49 -1.46 2.50
N LEU A 554 31.69 -0.53 1.99
CA LEU A 554 30.54 0.09 2.68
C LEU A 554 29.60 -0.97 3.34
N GLN A 555 29.37 -2.09 2.65
CA GLN A 555 28.47 -3.14 3.13
C GLN A 555 29.00 -3.86 4.41
N ARG A 556 30.31 -3.83 4.66
CA ARG A 556 30.93 -4.43 5.85
C ARG A 556 30.97 -3.49 7.05
N ARG A 557 30.76 -2.19 6.83
CA ARG A 557 30.76 -1.20 7.92
C ARG A 557 29.47 -1.29 8.75
N PRO A 558 29.53 -1.21 10.09
CA PRO A 558 28.35 -1.14 10.95
C PRO A 558 27.52 0.09 10.62
N ARG A 559 26.20 -0.05 10.65
CA ARG A 559 25.27 1.04 10.34
C ARG A 559 25.42 2.23 11.30
N GLU A 560 25.65 1.94 12.58
CA GLU A 560 25.83 2.93 13.63
C GLU A 560 27.05 3.80 13.36
N VAL A 561 28.14 3.18 12.92
CA VAL A 561 29.39 3.87 12.53
C VAL A 561 29.14 4.75 11.29
N LEU A 562 28.47 4.20 10.27
CA LEU A 562 28.15 4.96 9.05
C LEU A 562 27.24 6.16 9.37
N SER A 563 26.19 5.98 10.18
CA SER A 563 25.23 7.04 10.50
C SER A 563 25.79 8.13 11.40
N SER A 564 26.83 7.83 12.19
CA SER A 564 27.55 8.81 13.02
C SER A 564 28.67 9.52 12.28
N SER A 565 29.20 8.90 11.22
CA SER A 565 30.36 9.38 10.48
C SER A 565 30.02 10.07 9.16
N VAL A 566 28.93 9.70 8.49
CA VAL A 566 28.52 10.22 7.20
C VAL A 566 27.21 10.98 7.34
N SER A 567 27.23 12.27 7.04
CA SER A 567 26.04 13.12 7.02
C SER A 567 25.75 13.67 5.63
N THR A 568 24.46 13.85 5.33
CA THR A 568 24.02 14.39 4.04
C THR A 568 23.11 15.58 4.21
N VAL A 569 23.33 16.62 3.43
CA VAL A 569 22.41 17.76 3.28
C VAL A 569 21.75 17.63 1.91
N SER A 570 20.46 17.39 1.89
CA SER A 570 19.72 17.15 0.66
C SER A 570 19.18 18.43 0.03
N GLN A 571 18.94 18.40 -1.29
CA GLN A 571 18.35 19.51 -2.05
C GLN A 571 16.95 19.89 -1.49
N ASN A 572 16.14 18.90 -1.14
CA ASN A 572 14.80 19.10 -0.59
C ASN A 572 14.85 19.06 0.93
N ILE A 573 14.69 20.21 1.56
CA ILE A 573 14.71 20.36 3.01
C ILE A 573 13.38 19.98 3.60
N SER A 574 13.40 19.06 4.58
CA SER A 574 12.21 18.64 5.32
C SER A 574 12.44 18.86 6.81
N LEU A 575 11.61 19.71 7.41
CA LEU A 575 11.60 19.97 8.86
C LEU A 575 10.30 19.42 9.46
N PHE A 576 10.43 18.79 10.62
CA PHE A 576 9.28 18.27 11.35
C PHE A 576 8.64 19.34 12.21
N SER A 577 7.33 19.24 12.42
CA SER A 577 6.66 19.99 13.47
C SER A 577 7.20 19.53 14.83
N GLY A 578 7.72 20.46 15.63
CA GLY A 578 8.39 20.20 16.91
C GLY A 578 9.42 21.28 17.22
N THR A 579 10.22 21.10 18.26
CA THR A 579 11.23 22.10 18.64
C THR A 579 12.40 22.16 17.65
N ILE A 580 13.13 23.26 17.64
CA ILE A 580 14.39 23.37 16.88
C ILE A 580 15.37 22.28 17.38
N ARG A 581 15.44 22.04 18.68
CA ARG A 581 16.25 20.97 19.28
C ARG A 581 15.89 19.61 18.72
N ASP A 582 14.59 19.24 18.67
CA ASP A 582 14.13 17.97 18.12
C ASP A 582 14.53 17.80 16.65
N ASN A 583 14.43 18.89 15.87
CA ASN A 583 14.82 18.89 14.46
C ASN A 583 16.33 18.75 14.27
N LEU A 584 17.16 19.33 15.13
CA LEU A 584 18.62 19.24 15.06
C LEU A 584 19.12 17.85 15.50
N THR A 585 18.56 17.32 16.56
CA THR A 585 19.00 16.05 17.16
C THR A 585 18.31 14.82 16.57
N MET A 586 17.23 15.00 15.79
CA MET A 586 16.36 13.91 15.33
C MET A 586 15.91 13.02 16.48
N TRP A 587 15.50 13.68 17.60
CA TRP A 587 15.07 13.07 18.88
C TRP A 587 16.15 12.26 19.62
N ASN A 588 17.42 12.32 19.19
CA ASN A 588 18.52 11.70 19.92
C ASN A 588 18.90 12.57 21.13
N LYS A 589 18.57 12.09 22.34
CA LYS A 589 18.80 12.79 23.61
C LYS A 589 20.26 12.70 24.10
N TYR A 590 21.09 11.92 23.46
CA TYR A 590 22.49 11.73 23.86
C TYR A 590 23.45 12.73 23.24
N ILE A 591 22.98 13.59 22.34
CA ILE A 591 23.80 14.63 21.72
C ILE A 591 24.01 15.77 22.72
N PRO A 592 25.28 16.14 23.05
CA PRO A 592 25.59 17.22 23.98
C PRO A 592 25.11 18.58 23.46
N ASP A 593 24.67 19.44 24.38
CA ASP A 593 24.24 20.82 24.03
C ASP A 593 25.33 21.62 23.36
N ASN A 594 26.59 21.42 23.75
CA ASN A 594 27.73 22.10 23.12
C ASN A 594 27.83 21.80 21.64
N ASP A 595 27.64 20.54 21.25
CA ASP A 595 27.70 20.09 19.83
C ASP A 595 26.57 20.73 19.01
N ILE A 596 25.38 20.86 19.62
CA ILE A 596 24.23 21.54 18.99
C ILE A 596 24.57 23.04 18.77
N VAL A 597 25.11 23.70 19.77
CA VAL A 597 25.46 25.11 19.69
C VAL A 597 26.58 25.36 18.67
N GLU A 598 27.63 24.53 18.68
CA GLU A 598 28.73 24.63 17.72
C GLU A 598 28.27 24.39 16.28
N ALA A 599 27.46 23.37 16.03
CA ALA A 599 26.89 23.11 14.72
C ALA A 599 26.04 24.30 14.22
N CYS A 600 25.26 24.92 15.11
CA CYS A 600 24.47 26.10 14.77
C CYS A 600 25.31 27.33 14.50
N LYS A 601 26.45 27.52 15.20
CA LYS A 601 27.40 28.60 14.95
C LYS A 601 28.07 28.41 13.58
N ASP A 602 28.50 27.20 13.28
CA ASP A 602 29.16 26.89 11.99
C ASP A 602 28.19 27.00 10.80
N ALA A 603 26.91 26.67 11.00
CA ALA A 603 25.86 26.93 10.01
C ALA A 603 25.34 28.38 10.01
N CYS A 604 25.94 29.29 10.78
CA CYS A 604 25.56 30.71 10.89
C CYS A 604 24.06 30.92 11.24
N ILE A 605 23.47 30.08 12.09
CA ILE A 605 22.06 30.18 12.48
C ILE A 605 21.86 30.37 13.99
N HIS A 606 22.91 30.25 14.80
CA HIS A 606 22.84 30.33 16.28
C HIS A 606 22.18 31.63 16.76
N ASP A 607 22.63 32.79 16.29
CA ASP A 607 22.11 34.10 16.72
C ASP A 607 20.61 34.26 16.37
N LEU A 608 20.19 33.69 15.25
CA LEU A 608 18.77 33.72 14.89
C LEU A 608 17.94 32.84 15.83
N ILE A 609 18.46 31.68 16.25
CA ILE A 609 17.78 30.77 17.16
C ILE A 609 17.66 31.40 18.54
N THR A 610 18.75 31.99 19.09
CA THR A 610 18.77 32.61 20.41
C THR A 610 17.85 33.82 20.53
N ASN A 611 17.61 34.53 19.43
CA ASN A 611 16.66 35.65 19.36
C ASN A 611 15.18 35.22 19.27
N LYS A 612 14.88 33.93 19.11
CA LYS A 612 13.49 33.43 19.12
C LYS A 612 13.00 33.17 20.54
N PRO A 613 11.69 33.33 20.81
CA PRO A 613 11.11 32.97 22.11
C PRO A 613 11.36 31.48 22.43
N GLY A 614 12.05 31.20 23.55
CA GLY A 614 12.43 29.81 23.92
C GLY A 614 13.67 29.29 23.22
N ALA A 615 14.35 30.08 22.37
CA ALA A 615 15.59 29.72 21.68
C ALA A 615 15.51 28.33 20.99
N TYR A 616 16.27 27.34 21.45
CA TYR A 616 16.27 25.97 20.89
C TYR A 616 14.97 25.21 21.13
N ASP A 617 14.14 25.61 22.07
CA ASP A 617 12.83 25.03 22.35
C ASP A 617 11.69 25.72 21.54
N TYR A 618 12.04 26.67 20.66
CA TYR A 618 11.09 27.31 19.77
C TYR A 618 10.47 26.24 18.81
N VAL A 619 9.13 26.23 18.75
CA VAL A 619 8.38 25.25 17.97
C VAL A 619 8.31 25.66 16.49
N LEU A 620 8.76 24.78 15.63
CA LEU A 620 8.62 24.91 14.19
C LEU A 620 7.25 24.43 13.73
N ALA A 621 6.66 25.16 12.79
CA ALA A 621 5.47 24.71 12.07
C ALA A 621 5.85 23.58 11.09
N GLU A 622 4.86 22.86 10.59
CA GLU A 622 5.03 21.79 9.60
C GLU A 622 5.82 22.30 8.39
N GLY A 623 6.81 21.53 7.96
CA GLY A 623 7.72 21.91 6.87
C GLY A 623 8.61 23.14 7.18
N GLY A 624 8.63 23.62 8.42
CA GLY A 624 9.35 24.84 8.79
C GLY A 624 8.76 26.10 8.15
N ALA A 625 7.43 26.16 7.97
CA ALA A 625 6.74 27.28 7.28
C ALA A 625 6.96 28.65 7.97
N ASN A 626 7.32 28.66 9.24
CA ASN A 626 7.67 29.86 10.01
C ASN A 626 9.16 30.28 9.92
N LEU A 627 9.91 29.67 8.97
CA LEU A 627 11.28 30.02 8.64
C LEU A 627 11.40 30.42 7.16
N SER A 628 12.32 31.36 6.84
CA SER A 628 12.67 31.64 5.43
C SER A 628 13.43 30.48 4.79
N GLY A 629 13.50 30.44 3.46
CA GLY A 629 14.22 29.40 2.72
C GLY A 629 15.68 29.25 3.14
N GLY A 630 16.42 30.37 3.25
CA GLY A 630 17.81 30.37 3.73
C GLY A 630 17.95 30.00 5.21
N GLN A 631 16.94 30.30 6.06
CA GLN A 631 16.93 29.85 7.46
C GLN A 631 16.73 28.34 7.56
N ARG A 632 15.81 27.77 6.78
CA ARG A 632 15.61 26.32 6.70
C ARG A 632 16.87 25.62 6.23
N GLN A 633 17.54 26.16 5.22
CA GLN A 633 18.77 25.60 4.67
C GLN A 633 19.91 25.57 5.69
N ARG A 634 20.12 26.69 6.42
CA ARG A 634 21.10 26.73 7.51
C ARG A 634 20.78 25.77 8.65
N LEU A 635 19.51 25.61 8.97
CA LEU A 635 19.09 24.64 9.99
C LEU A 635 19.35 23.18 9.55
N GLU A 636 19.16 22.87 8.27
CA GLU A 636 19.47 21.56 7.69
C GLU A 636 20.98 21.28 7.71
N ILE A 637 21.79 22.28 7.37
CA ILE A 637 23.26 22.18 7.48
C ILE A 637 23.66 21.96 8.95
N ALA A 638 23.08 22.72 9.89
CA ALA A 638 23.34 22.53 11.33
C ALA A 638 22.98 21.10 11.75
N ARG A 639 21.82 20.57 11.33
CA ARG A 639 21.41 19.18 11.59
C ARG A 639 22.44 18.16 11.12
N ALA A 640 23.02 18.36 9.93
CA ALA A 640 24.05 17.48 9.41
C ALA A 640 25.36 17.57 10.19
N LEU A 641 25.67 18.73 10.78
CA LEU A 641 26.91 18.99 11.54
C LEU A 641 26.83 18.59 13.02
N VAL A 642 25.62 18.44 13.59
CA VAL A 642 25.42 18.12 15.02
C VAL A 642 26.07 16.81 15.42
N THR A 643 26.11 15.81 14.52
CA THR A 643 26.77 14.51 14.76
C THR A 643 28.28 14.56 14.64
N ASN A 644 28.86 15.73 14.31
CA ASN A 644 30.29 15.92 14.01
C ASN A 644 30.82 14.86 13.02
N PRO A 645 30.30 14.86 11.76
CA PRO A 645 30.60 13.81 10.80
C PRO A 645 32.02 13.89 10.27
N SER A 646 32.63 12.73 9.95
CA SER A 646 33.91 12.65 9.24
C SER A 646 33.75 12.94 7.74
N VAL A 647 32.56 12.64 7.21
CA VAL A 647 32.22 12.85 5.81
C VAL A 647 30.93 13.64 5.69
N LEU A 648 30.95 14.73 4.95
CA LEU A 648 29.79 15.58 4.67
C LEU A 648 29.48 15.62 3.17
N ILE A 649 28.26 15.23 2.79
CA ILE A 649 27.78 15.24 1.42
C ILE A 649 26.74 16.34 1.28
N MET A 650 26.96 17.30 0.40
CA MET A 650 26.09 18.45 0.18
C MET A 650 25.53 18.43 -1.24
N ASP A 651 24.22 18.20 -1.38
CA ASP A 651 23.53 18.21 -2.68
C ASP A 651 22.72 19.51 -2.82
N GLU A 652 23.28 20.51 -3.53
CA GLU A 652 22.74 21.86 -3.71
C GLU A 652 22.37 22.57 -2.38
N ALA A 653 23.11 22.26 -1.33
CA ALA A 653 22.82 22.64 0.04
C ALA A 653 22.92 24.15 0.35
N THR A 654 23.46 24.95 -0.56
CA THR A 654 23.70 26.38 -0.38
C THR A 654 22.91 27.27 -1.34
N SER A 655 22.03 26.70 -2.16
CA SER A 655 21.34 27.38 -3.27
C SER A 655 20.46 28.58 -2.84
N ALA A 656 19.89 28.57 -1.64
CA ALA A 656 19.06 29.65 -1.08
C ALA A 656 19.83 30.61 -0.16
N LEU A 657 21.16 30.50 -0.06
CA LEU A 657 22.00 31.35 0.76
C LEU A 657 22.56 32.52 -0.04
N ASP A 658 22.84 33.63 0.65
CA ASP A 658 23.64 34.68 0.05
C ASP A 658 25.12 34.28 0.00
N PRO A 659 25.92 34.82 -0.96
CA PRO A 659 27.29 34.39 -1.18
C PRO A 659 28.23 34.61 0.02
N ILE A 660 27.95 35.58 0.89
CA ILE A 660 28.78 35.88 2.06
C ILE A 660 28.60 34.83 3.12
N ILE A 661 27.33 34.46 3.40
CA ILE A 661 26.99 33.43 4.37
C ILE A 661 27.41 32.05 3.84
N GLU A 662 27.22 31.78 2.55
CA GLU A 662 27.67 30.56 1.89
C GLU A 662 29.17 30.34 2.11
N LYS A 663 29.99 31.33 1.79
CA LYS A 663 31.45 31.27 1.98
C LYS A 663 31.80 31.00 3.43
N LYS A 664 31.20 31.73 4.37
CA LYS A 664 31.45 31.57 5.82
C LYS A 664 31.13 30.16 6.30
N ILE A 665 30.03 29.55 5.82
CA ILE A 665 29.66 28.19 6.15
C ILE A 665 30.67 27.19 5.58
N ILE A 666 31.09 27.34 4.33
CA ILE A 666 32.09 26.47 3.69
C ILE A 666 33.42 26.55 4.43
N ASP A 667 33.86 27.75 4.81
CA ASP A 667 35.09 27.97 5.58
C ASP A 667 35.01 27.31 6.98
N ASN A 668 33.85 27.40 7.64
CA ASN A 668 33.60 26.72 8.91
C ASN A 668 33.64 25.19 8.79
N ILE A 669 33.05 24.63 7.73
CA ILE A 669 33.05 23.20 7.44
C ILE A 669 34.49 22.72 7.18
N LYS A 670 35.26 23.43 6.38
CA LYS A 670 36.69 23.13 6.12
C LYS A 670 37.52 23.12 7.41
N ARG A 671 37.27 24.09 8.31
CA ARG A 671 37.98 24.15 9.61
C ARG A 671 37.69 22.95 10.51
N ARG A 672 36.53 22.28 10.35
CA ARG A 672 36.22 21.03 11.07
C ARG A 672 37.06 19.84 10.57
N GLY A 673 37.66 19.92 9.39
CA GLY A 673 38.47 18.85 8.82
C GLY A 673 37.67 17.67 8.27
N CYS A 674 36.35 17.83 8.02
CA CYS A 674 35.55 16.77 7.40
C CYS A 674 35.86 16.66 5.90
N THR A 675 35.84 15.43 5.40
CA THR A 675 35.88 15.13 3.96
C THR A 675 34.57 15.58 3.33
N CYS A 676 34.65 16.39 2.25
CA CYS A 676 33.46 17.02 1.69
C CYS A 676 33.21 16.57 0.23
N ILE A 677 31.98 16.14 -0.04
CA ILE A 677 31.47 15.92 -1.40
C ILE A 677 30.41 16.98 -1.67
N ILE A 678 30.66 17.85 -2.64
CA ILE A 678 29.80 19.00 -2.94
C ILE A 678 29.20 18.85 -4.34
N VAL A 679 27.88 18.83 -4.43
CA VAL A 679 27.15 18.98 -5.68
C VAL A 679 26.59 20.41 -5.70
N ALA A 680 27.10 21.25 -6.58
CA ALA A 680 26.65 22.64 -6.67
C ALA A 680 26.57 23.14 -8.09
N HIS A 681 25.74 24.17 -8.28
CA HIS A 681 25.58 24.94 -9.51
C HIS A 681 26.15 26.36 -9.37
N ARG A 682 26.75 26.70 -8.23
CA ARG A 682 27.36 28.02 -7.99
C ARG A 682 28.86 27.89 -7.94
N LEU A 683 29.56 28.81 -8.63
CA LEU A 683 31.00 28.85 -8.66
C LEU A 683 31.60 29.09 -7.26
N SER A 684 30.94 29.89 -6.42
CA SER A 684 31.34 30.18 -5.03
C SER A 684 31.51 28.93 -4.15
N ALA A 685 30.71 27.89 -4.40
CA ALA A 685 30.75 26.66 -3.63
C ALA A 685 31.81 25.65 -4.10
N ILE A 686 32.24 25.74 -5.37
CA ILE A 686 33.09 24.72 -5.99
C ILE A 686 34.53 25.19 -6.25
N ARG A 687 34.73 26.50 -6.31
CA ARG A 687 36.01 27.11 -6.68
C ARG A 687 37.17 26.67 -5.79
N ASP A 688 36.92 26.62 -4.48
CA ASP A 688 37.94 26.34 -3.49
C ASP A 688 38.00 24.85 -3.09
N CYS A 689 37.40 23.94 -3.88
CA CYS A 689 37.54 22.50 -3.73
C CYS A 689 38.90 22.02 -4.22
N ASP A 690 39.44 20.98 -3.57
CA ASP A 690 40.73 20.40 -3.93
C ASP A 690 40.64 19.71 -5.29
N GLU A 691 39.48 19.20 -5.66
CA GLU A 691 39.23 18.60 -6.95
C GLU A 691 37.80 18.89 -7.46
N ILE A 692 37.68 19.08 -8.77
CA ILE A 692 36.42 19.26 -9.48
C ILE A 692 36.28 18.15 -10.51
N ILE A 693 35.18 17.40 -10.46
CA ILE A 693 34.82 16.39 -11.46
C ILE A 693 33.65 16.92 -12.29
N VAL A 694 33.89 17.08 -13.60
CA VAL A 694 32.87 17.48 -14.56
C VAL A 694 32.19 16.24 -15.12
N MET A 695 30.86 16.14 -14.92
CA MET A 695 30.05 15.02 -15.36
C MET A 695 29.19 15.37 -16.58
N ASP A 696 29.18 14.50 -17.57
CA ASP A 696 28.22 14.51 -18.66
C ASP A 696 27.70 13.09 -18.91
N LYS A 697 26.38 12.95 -18.95
CA LYS A 697 25.68 11.65 -19.19
C LYS A 697 26.27 10.49 -18.37
N GLY A 698 26.52 10.74 -17.08
CA GLY A 698 27.01 9.73 -16.13
C GLY A 698 28.48 9.34 -16.24
N LYS A 699 29.28 10.09 -17.04
CA LYS A 699 30.72 9.86 -17.21
C LYS A 699 31.51 11.08 -16.78
N ILE A 700 32.75 10.86 -16.36
CA ILE A 700 33.71 11.93 -16.10
C ILE A 700 34.24 12.44 -17.46
N VAL A 701 34.08 13.73 -17.75
CA VAL A 701 34.55 14.37 -18.98
C VAL A 701 35.74 15.26 -18.75
N GLN A 702 35.89 15.89 -17.59
CA GLN A 702 37.05 16.65 -17.17
C GLN A 702 37.26 16.47 -15.67
N ARG A 703 38.50 16.56 -15.20
CA ARG A 703 38.91 16.43 -13.81
C ARG A 703 40.13 17.34 -13.54
N GLY A 704 40.15 18.05 -12.41
CA GLY A 704 41.25 18.92 -12.00
C GLY A 704 40.82 19.98 -11.02
N THR A 705 41.68 20.91 -10.69
CA THR A 705 41.40 22.10 -9.86
C THR A 705 40.66 23.17 -10.67
N HIS A 706 40.08 24.17 -9.97
CA HIS A 706 39.44 25.31 -10.65
C HIS A 706 40.37 26.03 -11.62
N GLU A 707 41.61 26.29 -11.20
CA GLU A 707 42.59 27.03 -12.03
C GLU A 707 42.99 26.24 -13.27
N GLU A 708 43.20 24.93 -13.15
CA GLU A 708 43.52 24.05 -14.28
C GLU A 708 42.37 23.97 -15.29
N LEU A 709 41.13 23.75 -14.79
CA LEU A 709 39.95 23.55 -15.63
C LEU A 709 39.46 24.84 -16.29
N LYS A 710 39.73 26.01 -15.71
CA LYS A 710 39.36 27.32 -16.25
C LYS A 710 40.14 27.64 -17.51
N GLU A 711 41.41 27.21 -17.58
CA GLU A 711 42.29 27.45 -18.72
C GLU A 711 42.11 26.43 -19.86
N GLN A 712 41.49 25.26 -19.53
CA GLN A 712 41.24 24.21 -20.52
C GLN A 712 39.93 24.45 -21.28
N PRO A 713 39.94 24.50 -22.63
CA PRO A 713 38.75 24.59 -23.42
C PRO A 713 37.92 23.30 -23.22
N GLY A 714 36.67 23.41 -22.71
CA GLY A 714 35.87 22.23 -22.44
C GLY A 714 34.51 22.50 -21.80
N HIS A 715 33.95 21.46 -21.20
CA HIS A 715 32.65 21.55 -20.56
C HIS A 715 32.66 22.48 -19.35
N TYR A 716 33.73 22.48 -18.56
CA TYR A 716 33.87 23.34 -17.39
C TYR A 716 33.86 24.83 -17.74
N GLN A 717 34.62 25.24 -18.75
CA GLN A 717 34.67 26.63 -19.18
C GLN A 717 33.29 27.14 -19.64
N ARG A 718 32.53 26.30 -20.37
CA ARG A 718 31.16 26.63 -20.79
C ARG A 718 30.21 26.75 -19.60
N LEU A 719 30.36 25.89 -18.59
CA LEU A 719 29.53 25.95 -17.36
C LEU A 719 29.80 27.23 -16.58
N ILE A 720 31.07 27.65 -16.41
CA ILE A 720 31.40 28.88 -15.69
C ILE A 720 30.85 30.13 -16.41
N GLN A 721 30.81 30.14 -17.73
CA GLN A 721 30.25 31.27 -18.49
C GLN A 721 28.73 31.39 -18.34
N THR A 722 28.06 30.36 -17.92
CA THR A 722 26.60 30.31 -17.69
C THR A 722 26.20 30.38 -16.21
N MET A 723 27.16 30.22 -15.29
CA MET A 723 27.01 30.41 -13.85
C MET A 723 27.25 31.87 -13.44
#